data_95c873cf095ae86ae2ae8ba7b0ca1f7a
#
_entry.id   95c873cf095ae86ae2ae8ba7b0ca1f7a
#
_cell.length_a   1.000
_cell.length_b   1.000
_cell.length_c   1.000
_cell.angle_alpha   90.00
_cell.angle_beta   90.00
_cell.angle_gamma   90.00
#
_symmetry.space_group_name_H-M   'P 1'
#
loop_
_entity.id
_entity.type
_entity.pdbx_description
1 polymer ?
#
loop_
_entity_poly.entity_id
_entity_poly.type
_entity_poly.pdbx_seq_one_letter_code
_entity_poly.pdbx_strand_id
1 'polypeptide(L)'
;MPDVEHVTPNVRVRGRGWREASILATLSRYGRSVAKTPAKKTTLPTASSNAKAGASPQAVCGTPGAAVGRIPVLDLSPQLDDNLWPARAFAGEVVPFGATAFREGHDLIGVDLQLTSPDSSETRHPMLLQGEGTDRYGVPVLLGVTGHWTYRVRAYADEFATWEHNAQIKVPAGIDVELMFTIGGALMQQAGTDKNRPIAARRLFQAAATALADTSKSATARLLSVADAALRQAIAAHPLAGLASLSAERTIIVERARAGVGSWYEFFPRSEGAVRQKNGTWKSGTFRTAAKRLPAVAAMGFDVLYLPPIHPIGQSWRKGPNNSLTVAPGDPGSPWAIGSADGGHDAIHPDLGTVADFKSFLKKAAGLGIEIALDFALQASPDHPWVQEHPEWFTTLPNGTIAYAENPPKKYQDIYPINFDNDPVGIRAEALRLLRYWISLGVRIFRVDNPHTKPLDFWEWLIAEVNATDPDVVFLAEAFTRPALMQALGKVGFQQSYTYFTWRNTKTELEEFFDGLATDTADFLRPNLFVNTPDILTEYLQFGGPAAFKIRAALAATAAPSWGVYAGFDLFENVARPGAEESIDNEKYEYRPRDWSKAEELGKSLAPYLTLLNRIRAEHPALAQLRNLDIHASDDDSILVYSKYLDAAFTGTGQADALIIVANVDPHSVRETIVHLDVTRFGIARGDSFNVHDLVSGATWTWAADNFVRLDAFTEPVHILHVTPHTSAPA
;
A
#
# COMPACT_ATOMS: atom_id res chain seq x y z
N MET A 1 -27.57 33.61 3.17
CA MET A 1 -28.31 32.42 2.76
C MET A 1 -28.72 32.59 1.32
N PRO A 2 -28.25 31.73 0.44
CA PRO A 2 -29.11 30.69 -0.13
C PRO A 2 -28.36 29.34 -0.12
N ASP A 3 -29.14 28.28 -0.17
CA ASP A 3 -28.84 26.89 -0.06
C ASP A 3 -27.78 26.41 -1.04
N VAL A 4 -26.77 25.70 -0.55
CA VAL A 4 -25.85 24.89 -1.37
C VAL A 4 -26.40 23.46 -1.36
N GLU A 5 -27.07 23.07 -2.43
CA GLU A 5 -27.43 21.70 -2.69
C GLU A 5 -26.18 20.83 -2.77
N HIS A 6 -26.11 19.86 -1.89
CA HIS A 6 -25.16 18.75 -1.96
C HIS A 6 -25.49 17.86 -3.16
N VAL A 7 -24.78 18.04 -4.25
CA VAL A 7 -24.76 17.08 -5.35
C VAL A 7 -23.87 15.91 -4.95
N THR A 8 -24.48 14.86 -4.40
CA THR A 8 -23.87 13.55 -4.29
C THR A 8 -23.89 12.88 -5.67
N PRO A 9 -22.76 12.43 -6.22
CA PRO A 9 -22.79 11.61 -7.42
C PRO A 9 -23.23 10.20 -7.04
N ASN A 10 -24.43 9.82 -7.49
CA ASN A 10 -24.92 8.44 -7.47
C ASN A 10 -24.04 7.60 -8.41
N VAL A 11 -22.99 7.00 -7.89
CA VAL A 11 -22.28 5.91 -8.55
C VAL A 11 -22.90 4.60 -8.06
N ARG A 12 -23.74 3.99 -8.89
CA ARG A 12 -24.19 2.62 -8.69
C ARG A 12 -22.99 1.70 -8.88
N VAL A 13 -22.35 1.31 -7.79
CA VAL A 13 -21.44 0.17 -7.76
C VAL A 13 -22.28 -1.11 -7.73
N ARG A 14 -22.14 -1.93 -8.76
CA ARG A 14 -22.71 -3.29 -8.79
C ARG A 14 -21.93 -4.15 -7.78
N GLY A 15 -22.50 -4.34 -6.61
CA GLY A 15 -22.05 -5.34 -5.66
C GLY A 15 -22.19 -6.75 -6.28
N ARG A 16 -21.11 -7.50 -6.36
CA ARG A 16 -21.15 -8.94 -6.66
C ARG A 16 -21.45 -9.71 -5.37
N GLY A 17 -22.72 -9.82 -5.05
CA GLY A 17 -23.21 -10.83 -4.13
C GLY A 17 -23.58 -12.09 -4.91
N TRP A 18 -22.86 -13.19 -4.70
CA TRP A 18 -23.24 -14.50 -5.21
C TRP A 18 -24.33 -15.09 -4.32
N ARG A 19 -25.56 -15.11 -4.79
CA ARG A 19 -26.59 -16.08 -4.37
C ARG A 19 -27.04 -16.84 -5.59
N GLU A 20 -27.03 -18.17 -5.45
CA GLU A 20 -27.62 -19.09 -6.41
C GLU A 20 -29.07 -18.74 -6.71
N ALA A 21 -29.43 -18.61 -7.98
CA ALA A 21 -30.78 -18.79 -8.48
C ALA A 21 -30.76 -19.07 -9.99
N SER A 22 -31.14 -20.29 -10.31
CA SER A 22 -31.90 -20.77 -11.49
C SER A 22 -31.69 -20.04 -12.83
N ILE A 23 -30.91 -20.64 -13.72
CA ILE A 23 -30.96 -20.39 -15.16
C ILE A 23 -31.95 -21.42 -15.75
N LEU A 24 -33.19 -21.00 -16.06
CA LEU A 24 -34.06 -21.59 -17.05
C LEU A 24 -34.99 -20.50 -17.60
N ALA A 25 -35.05 -20.44 -18.94
CA ALA A 25 -35.90 -19.60 -19.78
C ALA A 25 -35.35 -18.22 -20.19
N THR A 26 -34.70 -18.13 -21.35
CA THR A 26 -35.18 -17.34 -22.51
C THR A 26 -34.21 -17.47 -23.69
N LEU A 27 -34.35 -18.54 -24.47
CA LEU A 27 -33.89 -18.64 -25.86
C LEU A 27 -35.10 -18.58 -26.75
N SER A 28 -35.45 -17.42 -27.28
CA SER A 28 -36.28 -17.29 -28.46
C SER A 28 -36.15 -15.88 -29.05
N ARG A 29 -35.81 -15.90 -30.33
CA ARG A 29 -35.86 -14.83 -31.35
C ARG A 29 -34.53 -14.16 -31.68
N TYR A 30 -33.88 -14.74 -32.72
CA TYR A 30 -33.55 -14.06 -33.95
C TYR A 30 -32.95 -15.08 -34.94
N GLY A 31 -33.79 -15.67 -35.74
CA GLY A 31 -33.37 -16.36 -36.96
C GLY A 31 -33.27 -15.36 -38.10
N ARG A 32 -32.15 -15.33 -38.77
CA ARG A 32 -32.06 -14.93 -40.19
C ARG A 32 -31.01 -15.76 -40.91
N SER A 33 -31.48 -16.38 -41.91
CA SER A 33 -30.92 -17.09 -43.03
C SER A 33 -29.59 -16.52 -43.57
N VAL A 34 -28.59 -17.38 -43.73
CA VAL A 34 -27.46 -17.14 -44.65
C VAL A 34 -27.31 -18.34 -45.59
N ALA A 35 -27.27 -18.03 -46.88
CA ALA A 35 -27.22 -18.94 -48.01
C ALA A 35 -25.92 -19.74 -48.07
N LYS A 36 -26.03 -20.97 -48.52
CA LYS A 36 -24.94 -21.90 -48.86
C LYS A 36 -24.25 -21.49 -50.17
N THR A 37 -22.93 -21.39 -50.15
CA THR A 37 -22.09 -21.42 -51.38
C THR A 37 -21.10 -22.57 -51.27
N PRO A 38 -20.80 -23.31 -52.38
CA PRO A 38 -20.18 -24.63 -52.31
C PRO A 38 -18.66 -24.61 -52.21
N ALA A 39 -18.13 -25.62 -51.50
CA ALA A 39 -16.71 -25.83 -51.25
C ALA A 39 -15.93 -26.24 -52.53
N LYS A 40 -14.81 -25.56 -52.80
CA LYS A 40 -13.77 -26.01 -53.69
C LYS A 40 -12.79 -26.90 -52.95
N LYS A 41 -12.59 -28.12 -53.45
CA LYS A 41 -11.54 -29.04 -53.05
C LYS A 41 -10.19 -28.51 -53.49
N THR A 42 -9.27 -28.30 -52.53
CA THR A 42 -7.85 -28.08 -52.82
C THR A 42 -7.06 -29.23 -52.22
N THR A 43 -6.31 -29.93 -53.05
CA THR A 43 -5.43 -31.06 -52.71
C THR A 43 -4.18 -30.56 -51.98
N LEU A 44 -3.84 -31.24 -50.89
CA LEU A 44 -2.61 -31.05 -50.10
C LEU A 44 -1.40 -31.74 -50.79
N PRO A 45 -0.22 -31.14 -50.79
CA PRO A 45 1.01 -31.83 -51.19
C PRO A 45 1.61 -32.62 -50.00
N THR A 46 1.99 -33.85 -50.25
CA THR A 46 2.75 -34.73 -49.38
C THR A 46 4.16 -34.20 -49.15
N ALA A 47 4.55 -33.95 -47.91
CA ALA A 47 5.93 -33.64 -47.53
C ALA A 47 6.62 -34.87 -46.94
N SER A 48 7.79 -35.17 -47.48
CA SER A 48 8.67 -36.25 -47.10
C SER A 48 9.36 -36.07 -45.75
N SER A 49 9.44 -37.16 -44.99
CA SER A 49 10.17 -37.32 -43.77
C SER A 49 11.69 -37.22 -43.94
N ASN A 50 12.34 -36.33 -43.19
CA ASN A 50 13.70 -36.49 -42.67
C ASN A 50 13.93 -35.49 -41.53
N ALA A 51 13.81 -35.91 -40.30
CA ALA A 51 14.23 -35.14 -39.12
C ALA A 51 15.16 -35.99 -38.26
N LYS A 52 16.40 -35.54 -38.14
CA LYS A 52 17.41 -36.05 -37.24
C LYS A 52 16.99 -35.77 -35.80
N ALA A 53 17.03 -36.78 -34.94
CA ALA A 53 16.88 -36.67 -33.48
C ALA A 53 18.03 -35.84 -32.88
N GLY A 54 17.70 -34.77 -32.21
CA GLY A 54 18.65 -34.01 -31.42
C GLY A 54 17.91 -33.03 -30.51
N ALA A 55 18.14 -33.16 -29.17
CA ALA A 55 17.77 -32.29 -28.05
C ALA A 55 16.28 -32.05 -27.86
N SER A 56 15.76 -32.51 -26.71
CA SER A 56 14.43 -32.12 -26.21
C SER A 56 14.42 -30.66 -25.84
N PRO A 57 13.69 -29.79 -26.55
CA PRO A 57 13.30 -28.52 -25.99
C PRO A 57 12.10 -28.79 -25.06
N GLN A 58 12.04 -28.10 -23.93
CA GLN A 58 10.75 -27.89 -23.29
C GLN A 58 9.87 -27.15 -24.28
N ALA A 59 9.03 -27.88 -25.00
CA ALA A 59 8.22 -27.32 -26.04
C ALA A 59 7.15 -26.44 -25.41
N VAL A 60 7.30 -25.13 -25.57
CA VAL A 60 6.16 -24.21 -25.47
C VAL A 60 5.20 -24.61 -26.59
N CYS A 61 4.18 -25.38 -26.24
CA CYS A 61 3.23 -25.90 -27.21
C CYS A 61 2.07 -24.91 -27.34
N GLY A 62 2.09 -24.08 -28.35
CA GLY A 62 0.98 -23.21 -28.73
C GLY A 62 0.67 -23.33 -30.22
N THR A 63 -0.57 -23.08 -30.61
CA THR A 63 -0.97 -22.96 -32.03
C THR A 63 -0.30 -21.72 -32.61
N PRO A 64 0.43 -21.77 -33.72
CA PRO A 64 1.03 -20.59 -34.32
C PRO A 64 0.00 -19.47 -34.53
N GLY A 65 0.27 -18.27 -34.03
CA GLY A 65 -0.64 -17.12 -34.10
C GLY A 65 -1.71 -17.04 -33.03
N ALA A 66 -1.77 -17.99 -32.07
CA ALA A 66 -2.65 -17.87 -30.90
C ALA A 66 -2.06 -16.89 -29.86
N ALA A 67 -2.90 -16.00 -29.35
CA ALA A 67 -2.51 -15.05 -28.32
C ALA A 67 -2.29 -15.69 -26.95
N VAL A 68 -2.88 -16.88 -26.71
CA VAL A 68 -2.76 -17.64 -25.46
C VAL A 68 -1.97 -18.92 -25.69
N GLY A 69 -1.24 -19.39 -24.69
CA GLY A 69 -0.53 -20.68 -24.71
C GLY A 69 -1.48 -21.88 -24.69
N ARG A 70 -0.91 -23.09 -24.65
CA ARG A 70 -1.70 -24.34 -24.64
C ARG A 70 -2.55 -24.46 -23.35
N ILE A 71 -2.06 -23.92 -22.26
CA ILE A 71 -2.79 -23.69 -21.01
C ILE A 71 -2.84 -22.18 -20.84
N PRO A 72 -4.02 -21.54 -20.96
CA PRO A 72 -4.15 -20.10 -20.77
C PRO A 72 -3.67 -19.66 -19.38
N VAL A 73 -2.93 -18.53 -19.33
CA VAL A 73 -2.52 -17.86 -18.11
C VAL A 73 -2.92 -16.40 -18.25
N LEU A 74 -3.94 -16.00 -17.49
CA LEU A 74 -4.64 -14.73 -17.61
C LEU A 74 -4.68 -14.01 -16.26
N ASP A 75 -5.16 -12.78 -16.25
CA ASP A 75 -5.45 -11.98 -15.04
C ASP A 75 -4.31 -11.99 -14.02
N LEU A 76 -3.10 -11.72 -14.49
CA LEU A 76 -1.92 -11.64 -13.62
C LEU A 76 -2.08 -10.52 -12.58
N SER A 77 -1.65 -10.77 -11.35
CA SER A 77 -1.52 -9.75 -10.31
C SER A 77 -0.22 -9.96 -9.51
N PRO A 78 0.44 -8.85 -9.06
CA PRO A 78 0.11 -7.44 -9.25
C PRO A 78 0.46 -6.95 -10.67
N GLN A 79 -0.42 -6.19 -11.34
CA GLN A 79 -0.10 -5.52 -12.60
C GLN A 79 -0.89 -4.20 -12.72
N LEU A 80 -0.32 -3.21 -13.42
CA LEU A 80 -0.95 -1.91 -13.67
C LEU A 80 -1.12 -1.65 -15.16
N ASP A 81 -2.35 -1.34 -15.57
CA ASP A 81 -2.71 -0.86 -16.91
C ASP A 81 -1.96 -1.61 -18.04
N ASP A 82 -2.12 -2.93 -18.08
CA ASP A 82 -1.42 -3.84 -19.02
C ASP A 82 0.11 -3.72 -19.02
N ASN A 83 0.68 -3.42 -17.84
CA ASN A 83 2.11 -3.22 -17.63
C ASN A 83 2.66 -1.90 -18.22
N LEU A 84 1.81 -0.88 -18.37
CA LEU A 84 2.25 0.48 -18.71
C LEU A 84 3.18 1.03 -17.63
N TRP A 85 2.83 0.82 -16.36
CA TRP A 85 3.67 1.12 -15.21
C TRP A 85 3.97 -0.14 -14.41
N PRO A 86 5.13 -0.24 -13.76
CA PRO A 86 5.43 -1.35 -12.86
C PRO A 86 4.54 -1.27 -11.61
N ALA A 87 4.09 -2.43 -11.14
CA ALA A 87 3.50 -2.51 -9.80
C ALA A 87 4.56 -2.16 -8.74
N ARG A 88 4.11 -1.81 -7.54
CA ARG A 88 5.00 -1.32 -6.48
C ARG A 88 4.85 -2.12 -5.20
N ALA A 89 5.96 -2.30 -4.51
CA ALA A 89 6.04 -2.85 -3.17
C ALA A 89 7.15 -2.14 -2.38
N PHE A 90 7.27 -2.41 -1.10
CA PHE A 90 8.40 -1.99 -0.28
C PHE A 90 9.11 -3.19 0.35
N ALA A 91 10.37 -3.01 0.71
CA ALA A 91 11.16 -4.08 1.32
C ALA A 91 10.55 -4.52 2.66
N GLY A 92 10.19 -5.81 2.75
CA GLY A 92 9.47 -6.39 3.87
C GLY A 92 7.95 -6.49 3.68
N GLU A 93 7.42 -6.09 2.52
CA GLU A 93 6.01 -6.29 2.17
C GLU A 93 5.77 -7.71 1.65
N VAL A 94 4.69 -8.33 2.11
CA VAL A 94 4.18 -9.59 1.57
C VAL A 94 3.21 -9.27 0.43
N VAL A 95 3.61 -9.63 -0.79
CA VAL A 95 2.83 -9.36 -2.01
C VAL A 95 2.10 -10.62 -2.45
N PRO A 96 0.77 -10.59 -2.62
CA PRO A 96 -0.01 -11.70 -3.14
C PRO A 96 0.08 -11.75 -4.67
N PHE A 97 0.87 -12.68 -5.20
CA PHE A 97 0.89 -12.94 -6.63
C PHE A 97 -0.28 -13.84 -7.03
N GLY A 98 -0.91 -13.56 -8.16
CA GLY A 98 -2.06 -14.30 -8.63
C GLY A 98 -2.12 -14.44 -10.15
N ALA A 99 -2.81 -15.49 -10.61
CA ALA A 99 -3.12 -15.70 -12.01
C ALA A 99 -4.37 -16.59 -12.17
N THR A 100 -5.12 -16.42 -13.24
CA THR A 100 -6.17 -17.33 -13.67
C THR A 100 -5.57 -18.31 -14.68
N ALA A 101 -5.65 -19.62 -14.40
CA ALA A 101 -5.14 -20.64 -15.30
C ALA A 101 -6.08 -21.84 -15.35
N PHE A 102 -6.36 -22.35 -16.55
CA PHE A 102 -7.27 -23.48 -16.75
C PHE A 102 -6.90 -24.29 -17.97
N ARG A 103 -7.41 -25.53 -18.03
CA ARG A 103 -7.28 -26.44 -19.17
C ARG A 103 -8.60 -27.13 -19.44
N GLU A 104 -8.85 -27.50 -20.67
CA GLU A 104 -9.98 -28.33 -21.03
C GLU A 104 -9.84 -29.75 -20.47
N GLY A 105 -10.97 -30.41 -20.21
CA GLY A 105 -11.05 -31.79 -19.69
C GLY A 105 -10.97 -31.84 -18.17
N HIS A 106 -10.46 -32.97 -17.65
CA HIS A 106 -10.41 -33.26 -16.22
C HIS A 106 -8.98 -33.47 -15.68
N ASP A 107 -7.99 -33.27 -16.54
CA ASP A 107 -6.60 -33.37 -16.14
C ASP A 107 -6.20 -32.19 -15.25
N LEU A 108 -5.42 -32.47 -14.22
CA LEU A 108 -4.95 -31.46 -13.30
C LEU A 108 -3.83 -30.62 -13.87
N ILE A 109 -3.76 -29.36 -13.48
CA ILE A 109 -2.68 -28.45 -13.83
C ILE A 109 -1.91 -28.02 -12.60
N GLY A 110 -0.61 -27.77 -12.75
CA GLY A 110 0.21 -27.08 -11.78
C GLY A 110 0.47 -25.64 -12.25
N VAL A 111 0.57 -24.74 -11.30
CA VAL A 111 0.87 -23.33 -11.56
C VAL A 111 2.00 -22.88 -10.66
N ASP A 112 3.01 -22.23 -11.24
CA ASP A 112 4.18 -21.71 -10.52
C ASP A 112 4.38 -20.24 -10.84
N LEU A 113 4.71 -19.46 -9.83
CA LEU A 113 5.33 -18.15 -9.99
C LEU A 113 6.85 -18.34 -10.20
N GLN A 114 7.39 -17.75 -11.23
CA GLN A 114 8.83 -17.58 -11.46
C GLN A 114 9.17 -16.13 -11.19
N LEU A 115 9.98 -15.88 -10.17
CA LEU A 115 10.32 -14.54 -9.68
C LEU A 115 11.82 -14.33 -9.81
N THR A 116 12.21 -13.24 -10.47
CA THR A 116 13.63 -12.84 -10.64
C THR A 116 13.89 -11.58 -9.83
N SER A 117 14.83 -11.66 -8.91
CA SER A 117 15.26 -10.55 -8.06
C SER A 117 16.25 -9.62 -8.76
N PRO A 118 16.52 -8.42 -8.22
CA PRO A 118 17.43 -7.44 -8.83
C PRO A 118 18.85 -7.94 -9.07
N ASP A 119 19.32 -8.93 -8.31
CA ASP A 119 20.63 -9.58 -8.49
C ASP A 119 20.59 -10.73 -9.53
N SER A 120 19.48 -10.86 -10.26
CA SER A 120 19.24 -11.89 -11.27
C SER A 120 19.12 -13.32 -10.70
N SER A 121 18.89 -13.48 -9.40
CA SER A 121 18.56 -14.78 -8.85
C SER A 121 17.09 -15.12 -9.12
N GLU A 122 16.86 -16.36 -9.56
CA GLU A 122 15.53 -16.86 -9.87
C GLU A 122 15.01 -17.75 -8.74
N THR A 123 13.75 -17.53 -8.35
CA THR A 123 13.04 -18.39 -7.42
C THR A 123 11.73 -18.89 -8.03
N ARG A 124 11.29 -20.06 -7.58
CA ARG A 124 10.04 -20.66 -8.01
C ARG A 124 9.15 -20.88 -6.80
N HIS A 125 7.92 -20.39 -6.88
CA HIS A 125 6.93 -20.51 -5.83
C HIS A 125 5.70 -21.23 -6.40
N PRO A 126 5.35 -22.44 -5.95
CA PRO A 126 4.10 -23.10 -6.32
C PRO A 126 2.89 -22.23 -5.91
N MET A 127 1.96 -22.03 -6.85
CA MET A 127 0.74 -21.29 -6.60
C MET A 127 -0.41 -22.24 -6.27
N LEU A 128 -1.21 -21.91 -5.27
CA LEU A 128 -2.33 -22.72 -4.81
C LEU A 128 -3.65 -22.17 -5.35
N LEU A 129 -4.58 -23.06 -5.67
CA LEU A 129 -5.96 -22.69 -6.06
C LEU A 129 -6.63 -21.94 -4.90
N GLN A 130 -7.17 -20.75 -5.19
CA GLN A 130 -7.71 -19.81 -4.20
C GLN A 130 -9.21 -20.03 -3.91
N GLY A 131 -9.78 -21.10 -4.41
CA GLY A 131 -11.17 -21.48 -4.20
C GLY A 131 -11.62 -22.49 -5.24
N GLU A 132 -12.43 -23.44 -4.83
CA GLU A 132 -12.95 -24.46 -5.74
C GLU A 132 -13.79 -23.79 -6.85
N GLY A 133 -13.53 -24.15 -8.09
CA GLY A 133 -14.23 -23.63 -9.27
C GLY A 133 -13.85 -22.20 -9.69
N THR A 134 -12.83 -21.59 -9.10
CA THR A 134 -12.41 -20.22 -9.46
C THR A 134 -11.36 -20.17 -10.54
N ASP A 135 -10.61 -21.26 -10.78
CA ASP A 135 -9.42 -21.30 -11.61
C ASP A 135 -8.37 -20.22 -11.26
N ARG A 136 -8.53 -19.58 -10.10
CA ARG A 136 -7.63 -18.55 -9.58
C ARG A 136 -6.56 -19.18 -8.72
N TYR A 137 -5.31 -19.02 -9.09
CA TYR A 137 -4.12 -19.49 -8.36
C TYR A 137 -3.42 -18.30 -7.72
N GLY A 138 -2.88 -18.49 -6.51
CA GLY A 138 -2.17 -17.44 -5.79
C GLY A 138 -1.06 -17.96 -4.89
N VAL A 139 -0.10 -17.09 -4.60
CA VAL A 139 0.96 -17.31 -3.62
C VAL A 139 1.42 -15.97 -3.05
N PRO A 140 1.43 -15.81 -1.71
CA PRO A 140 2.05 -14.65 -1.08
C PRO A 140 3.58 -14.82 -1.07
N VAL A 141 4.32 -13.75 -1.37
CA VAL A 141 5.79 -13.74 -1.33
C VAL A 141 6.29 -12.50 -0.61
N LEU A 142 7.19 -12.69 0.34
CA LEU A 142 7.90 -11.61 1.02
C LEU A 142 8.99 -11.04 0.10
N LEU A 143 8.90 -9.76 -0.24
CA LEU A 143 9.89 -9.07 -1.06
C LEU A 143 10.87 -8.29 -0.14
N GLY A 144 12.05 -8.85 0.09
CA GLY A 144 13.02 -8.30 1.05
C GLY A 144 14.10 -7.39 0.47
N VAL A 145 14.32 -7.42 -0.83
CA VAL A 145 15.42 -6.70 -1.52
C VAL A 145 14.85 -5.58 -2.37
N THR A 146 15.39 -4.37 -2.22
CA THR A 146 15.01 -3.20 -3.03
C THR A 146 15.52 -3.30 -4.46
N GLY A 147 14.75 -2.78 -5.41
CA GLY A 147 15.11 -2.71 -6.83
C GLY A 147 14.03 -3.24 -7.76
N HIS A 148 14.41 -3.46 -9.01
CA HIS A 148 13.50 -3.94 -10.04
C HIS A 148 13.45 -5.47 -10.03
N TRP A 149 12.26 -6.00 -9.78
CA TRP A 149 11.97 -7.43 -9.85
C TRP A 149 11.16 -7.70 -11.12
N THR A 150 11.31 -8.89 -11.70
CA THR A 150 10.42 -9.36 -12.76
C THR A 150 9.79 -10.70 -12.37
N TYR A 151 8.59 -10.96 -12.87
CA TYR A 151 7.93 -12.23 -12.64
C TYR A 151 7.17 -12.72 -13.88
N ARG A 152 7.01 -14.04 -13.95
CA ARG A 152 6.16 -14.76 -14.88
C ARG A 152 5.40 -15.85 -14.15
N VAL A 153 4.26 -16.22 -14.68
CA VAL A 153 3.50 -17.38 -14.20
C VAL A 153 3.57 -18.46 -15.26
N ARG A 154 3.96 -19.65 -14.83
CA ARG A 154 3.99 -20.86 -15.64
C ARG A 154 2.85 -21.77 -15.22
N ALA A 155 1.98 -22.16 -16.18
CA ALA A 155 1.00 -23.21 -16.00
C ALA A 155 1.41 -24.43 -16.84
N TYR A 156 1.22 -25.63 -16.28
CA TYR A 156 1.62 -26.88 -16.94
C TYR A 156 0.63 -28.01 -16.63
N ALA A 157 0.53 -29.01 -17.51
CA ALA A 157 -0.18 -30.24 -17.19
C ALA A 157 0.59 -30.98 -16.10
N ASP A 158 -0.04 -31.19 -14.94
CA ASP A 158 0.56 -31.97 -13.87
C ASP A 158 0.24 -33.45 -14.05
N GLU A 159 1.15 -34.12 -14.76
CA GLU A 159 0.99 -35.53 -15.13
C GLU A 159 0.98 -36.42 -13.87
N PHE A 160 1.77 -36.07 -12.84
CA PHE A 160 1.79 -36.82 -11.60
C PHE A 160 0.48 -36.66 -10.83
N ALA A 161 0.04 -35.44 -10.59
CA ALA A 161 -1.19 -35.17 -9.86
C ALA A 161 -2.41 -35.78 -10.57
N THR A 162 -2.48 -35.68 -11.90
CA THR A 162 -3.52 -36.31 -12.71
C THR A 162 -3.52 -37.83 -12.55
N TRP A 163 -2.36 -38.47 -12.67
CA TRP A 163 -2.20 -39.90 -12.47
C TRP A 163 -2.57 -40.31 -11.03
N GLU A 164 -2.07 -39.60 -10.04
CA GLU A 164 -2.30 -39.90 -8.65
C GLU A 164 -3.79 -39.84 -8.28
N HIS A 165 -4.47 -38.78 -8.70
CA HIS A 165 -5.92 -38.63 -8.51
C HIS A 165 -6.69 -39.83 -9.09
N ASN A 166 -6.38 -40.21 -10.32
CA ASN A 166 -6.99 -41.36 -10.96
C ASN A 166 -6.68 -42.69 -10.25
N ALA A 167 -5.41 -42.86 -9.82
CA ALA A 167 -4.98 -44.07 -9.13
C ALA A 167 -5.63 -44.23 -7.72
N GLN A 168 -5.76 -43.13 -6.99
CA GLN A 168 -6.44 -43.11 -5.67
C GLN A 168 -7.94 -43.48 -5.75
N ILE A 169 -8.59 -43.23 -6.88
CA ILE A 169 -9.99 -43.62 -7.12
C ILE A 169 -10.06 -45.05 -7.67
N LYS A 170 -9.31 -45.38 -8.72
CA LYS A 170 -9.46 -46.61 -9.49
C LYS A 170 -8.86 -47.84 -8.77
N VAL A 171 -7.72 -47.69 -8.12
CA VAL A 171 -7.03 -48.83 -7.47
C VAL A 171 -7.84 -49.42 -6.33
N PRO A 172 -8.39 -48.62 -5.36
CA PRO A 172 -9.28 -49.17 -4.33
C PRO A 172 -10.58 -49.76 -4.88
N ALA A 173 -11.08 -49.21 -6.00
CA ALA A 173 -12.29 -49.71 -6.67
C ALA A 173 -12.02 -51.01 -7.51
N GLY A 174 -10.78 -51.45 -7.62
CA GLY A 174 -10.41 -52.62 -8.43
C GLY A 174 -10.49 -52.40 -9.94
N ILE A 175 -10.50 -51.12 -10.38
CA ILE A 175 -10.64 -50.74 -11.79
C ILE A 175 -9.25 -50.40 -12.35
N ASP A 176 -8.90 -50.94 -13.50
CA ASP A 176 -7.66 -50.67 -14.25
C ASP A 176 -6.38 -50.74 -13.39
N VAL A 177 -6.34 -51.56 -12.33
CA VAL A 177 -5.31 -51.52 -11.28
C VAL A 177 -3.90 -51.61 -11.87
N GLU A 178 -3.61 -52.65 -12.67
CA GLU A 178 -2.28 -52.82 -13.25
C GLU A 178 -1.96 -51.73 -14.31
N LEU A 179 -2.97 -51.23 -15.01
CA LEU A 179 -2.78 -50.10 -15.94
C LEU A 179 -2.38 -48.84 -15.18
N MET A 180 -3.00 -48.52 -14.00
CA MET A 180 -2.59 -47.38 -13.17
C MET A 180 -1.15 -47.50 -12.70
N PHE A 181 -0.72 -48.69 -12.27
CA PHE A 181 0.68 -48.90 -11.87
C PHE A 181 1.65 -48.82 -13.06
N THR A 182 1.25 -49.31 -14.24
CA THR A 182 2.06 -49.20 -15.46
C THR A 182 2.26 -47.75 -15.87
N ILE A 183 1.19 -46.92 -15.83
CA ILE A 183 1.25 -45.47 -16.17
C ILE A 183 2.14 -44.75 -15.13
N GLY A 184 1.88 -44.94 -13.82
CA GLY A 184 2.68 -44.31 -12.76
C GLY A 184 4.13 -44.70 -12.80
N GLY A 185 4.42 -46.02 -13.02
CA GLY A 185 5.77 -46.52 -13.19
C GLY A 185 6.50 -45.88 -14.38
N ALA A 186 5.84 -45.74 -15.51
CA ALA A 186 6.41 -45.06 -16.71
C ALA A 186 6.72 -43.57 -16.45
N LEU A 187 5.83 -42.83 -15.75
CA LEU A 187 6.07 -41.43 -15.37
C LEU A 187 7.29 -41.32 -14.43
N MET A 188 7.36 -42.15 -13.40
CA MET A 188 8.49 -42.18 -12.48
C MET A 188 9.80 -42.59 -13.18
N GLN A 189 9.76 -43.56 -14.09
CA GLN A 189 10.93 -43.98 -14.85
C GLN A 189 11.43 -42.87 -15.78
N GLN A 190 10.52 -42.16 -16.45
CA GLN A 190 10.85 -40.97 -17.28
C GLN A 190 11.56 -39.92 -16.46
N ALA A 191 10.99 -39.53 -15.30
CA ALA A 191 11.59 -38.57 -14.39
C ALA A 191 12.95 -39.04 -13.85
N GLY A 192 13.09 -40.34 -13.54
CA GLY A 192 14.32 -40.94 -13.04
C GLY A 192 15.46 -41.04 -14.05
N THR A 193 15.15 -40.96 -15.35
CA THR A 193 16.13 -40.98 -16.46
C THR A 193 16.47 -39.58 -16.98
N ASP A 194 15.69 -38.58 -16.64
CA ASP A 194 15.89 -37.18 -17.10
C ASP A 194 17.19 -36.61 -16.51
N LYS A 195 18.19 -36.41 -17.36
CA LYS A 195 19.53 -35.91 -16.97
C LYS A 195 19.52 -34.47 -16.45
N ASN A 196 18.46 -33.69 -16.73
CA ASN A 196 18.31 -32.33 -16.23
C ASN A 196 17.90 -32.27 -14.74
N ARG A 197 17.50 -33.42 -14.17
CA ARG A 197 17.15 -33.53 -12.75
C ARG A 197 18.37 -33.89 -11.89
N PRO A 198 18.47 -33.38 -10.65
CA PRO A 198 19.54 -33.77 -9.72
C PRO A 198 19.61 -35.29 -9.52
N ILE A 199 20.81 -35.83 -9.35
CA ILE A 199 21.04 -37.26 -9.19
C ILE A 199 20.22 -37.83 -8.00
N ALA A 200 20.15 -37.11 -6.90
CA ALA A 200 19.38 -37.51 -5.71
C ALA A 200 17.88 -37.66 -6.06
N ALA A 201 17.28 -36.70 -6.73
CA ALA A 201 15.90 -36.77 -7.18
C ALA A 201 15.66 -37.92 -8.14
N ARG A 202 16.56 -38.12 -9.13
CA ARG A 202 16.45 -39.25 -10.08
C ARG A 202 16.40 -40.60 -9.40
N ARG A 203 17.21 -40.80 -8.36
CA ARG A 203 17.20 -42.04 -7.57
C ARG A 203 15.87 -42.30 -6.86
N LEU A 204 15.25 -41.26 -6.31
CA LEU A 204 13.91 -41.33 -5.69
C LEU A 204 12.84 -41.72 -6.73
N PHE A 205 12.85 -41.10 -7.89
CA PHE A 205 11.94 -41.47 -8.96
C PHE A 205 12.14 -42.90 -9.46
N GLN A 206 13.38 -43.37 -9.63
CA GLN A 206 13.69 -44.75 -10.02
C GLN A 206 13.23 -45.75 -8.96
N ALA A 207 13.43 -45.46 -7.67
CA ALA A 207 12.96 -46.31 -6.57
C ALA A 207 11.41 -46.40 -6.56
N ALA A 208 10.72 -45.27 -6.80
CA ALA A 208 9.26 -45.23 -6.92
C ALA A 208 8.77 -46.05 -8.11
N ALA A 209 9.41 -45.92 -9.28
CA ALA A 209 9.09 -46.73 -10.45
C ALA A 209 9.21 -48.24 -10.16
N THR A 210 10.29 -48.66 -9.48
CA THR A 210 10.49 -50.04 -9.08
C THR A 210 9.41 -50.51 -8.09
N ALA A 211 9.06 -49.67 -7.10
CA ALA A 211 8.04 -50.00 -6.11
C ALA A 211 6.63 -50.14 -6.72
N LEU A 212 6.30 -49.30 -7.68
CA LEU A 212 5.02 -49.37 -8.43
C LEU A 212 4.96 -50.64 -9.31
N ALA A 213 6.07 -51.12 -9.83
CA ALA A 213 6.14 -52.32 -10.66
C ALA A 213 6.19 -53.64 -9.86
N ASP A 214 6.38 -53.59 -8.53
CA ASP A 214 6.57 -54.77 -7.70
C ASP A 214 5.26 -55.53 -7.44
N THR A 215 4.94 -56.49 -8.28
CA THR A 215 3.72 -57.32 -8.18
C THR A 215 3.73 -58.29 -6.99
N SER A 216 4.83 -58.42 -6.26
CA SER A 216 4.86 -59.19 -5.00
C SER A 216 4.17 -58.50 -3.85
N LYS A 217 3.92 -57.17 -3.97
CA LYS A 217 3.25 -56.36 -2.97
C LYS A 217 1.77 -56.16 -3.31
N SER A 218 0.97 -55.94 -2.28
CA SER A 218 -0.44 -55.58 -2.47
C SER A 218 -0.58 -54.24 -3.23
N ALA A 219 -1.70 -54.05 -3.95
CA ALA A 219 -1.99 -52.83 -4.65
C ALA A 219 -1.94 -51.59 -3.74
N THR A 220 -2.45 -51.70 -2.51
CA THR A 220 -2.37 -50.65 -1.48
C THR A 220 -0.92 -50.31 -1.13
N ALA A 221 -0.08 -51.30 -0.91
CA ALA A 221 1.34 -51.06 -0.58
C ALA A 221 2.12 -50.44 -1.74
N ARG A 222 1.82 -50.82 -2.96
CA ARG A 222 2.37 -50.19 -4.16
C ARG A 222 1.94 -48.72 -4.29
N LEU A 223 0.66 -48.43 -4.09
CA LEU A 223 0.14 -47.04 -4.14
C LEU A 223 0.74 -46.17 -3.04
N LEU A 224 0.85 -46.71 -1.80
CA LEU A 224 1.46 -45.98 -0.70
C LEU A 224 2.97 -45.66 -0.91
N SER A 225 3.67 -46.34 -1.80
CA SER A 225 5.08 -46.09 -2.06
C SER A 225 5.34 -44.68 -2.62
N VAL A 226 4.36 -44.05 -3.26
CA VAL A 226 4.48 -42.68 -3.77
C VAL A 226 4.10 -41.61 -2.73
N ALA A 227 3.67 -41.99 -1.54
CA ALA A 227 3.45 -41.12 -0.40
C ALA A 227 4.74 -40.81 0.39
N ASP A 228 5.87 -41.38 0.01
CA ASP A 228 7.16 -41.10 0.63
C ASP A 228 7.50 -39.60 0.63
N ALA A 229 7.86 -39.06 1.79
CA ALA A 229 8.08 -37.65 1.99
C ALA A 229 9.22 -37.07 1.13
N ALA A 230 10.31 -37.82 0.97
CA ALA A 230 11.45 -37.40 0.17
C ALA A 230 11.10 -37.40 -1.33
N LEU A 231 10.32 -38.38 -1.79
CA LEU A 231 9.78 -38.38 -3.16
C LEU A 231 8.82 -37.21 -3.39
N ARG A 232 7.92 -36.93 -2.45
CA ARG A 232 6.99 -35.78 -2.54
C ARG A 232 7.75 -34.47 -2.63
N GLN A 233 8.77 -34.31 -1.82
CA GLN A 233 9.64 -33.13 -1.89
C GLN A 233 10.37 -33.03 -3.23
N ALA A 234 10.84 -34.15 -3.78
CA ALA A 234 11.48 -34.19 -5.09
C ALA A 234 10.50 -33.88 -6.24
N ILE A 235 9.24 -34.33 -6.18
CA ILE A 235 8.17 -33.98 -7.11
C ILE A 235 7.86 -32.49 -7.04
N ALA A 236 7.69 -31.93 -5.84
CA ALA A 236 7.41 -30.51 -5.63
C ALA A 236 8.56 -29.62 -6.16
N ALA A 237 9.81 -30.00 -5.91
CA ALA A 237 10.99 -29.29 -6.41
C ALA A 237 11.16 -29.43 -7.94
N HIS A 238 10.81 -30.57 -8.50
CA HIS A 238 10.98 -30.91 -9.92
C HIS A 238 9.72 -31.57 -10.48
N PRO A 239 8.61 -30.82 -10.70
CA PRO A 239 7.34 -31.39 -11.13
C PRO A 239 7.45 -32.13 -12.48
N LEU A 240 6.58 -33.12 -12.68
CA LEU A 240 6.43 -33.81 -13.94
C LEU A 240 5.49 -33.00 -14.85
N ALA A 241 6.06 -31.94 -15.39
CA ALA A 241 5.33 -30.94 -16.14
C ALA A 241 5.30 -31.28 -17.64
N GLY A 242 4.14 -31.61 -18.14
CA GLY A 242 3.85 -31.65 -19.58
C GLY A 242 3.23 -30.34 -20.05
N LEU A 243 3.19 -30.08 -21.35
CA LEU A 243 2.41 -28.98 -22.00
C LEU A 243 2.50 -27.67 -21.22
N ALA A 244 3.67 -27.09 -21.06
CA ALA A 244 3.83 -25.85 -20.30
C ALA A 244 3.50 -24.60 -21.13
N SER A 245 2.82 -23.63 -20.51
CA SER A 245 2.65 -22.26 -21.02
C SER A 245 3.27 -21.28 -20.02
N LEU A 246 3.79 -20.17 -20.54
CA LEU A 246 4.42 -19.11 -19.74
C LEU A 246 3.74 -17.78 -20.06
N SER A 247 3.40 -17.02 -19.04
CA SER A 247 2.84 -15.68 -19.22
C SER A 247 3.86 -14.69 -19.80
N ALA A 248 3.40 -13.53 -20.22
CA ALA A 248 4.27 -12.39 -20.44
C ALA A 248 4.94 -11.98 -19.12
N GLU A 249 6.13 -11.39 -19.22
CA GLU A 249 6.86 -10.86 -18.07
C GLU A 249 6.19 -9.59 -17.53
N ARG A 250 6.19 -9.46 -16.21
CA ARG A 250 5.70 -8.29 -15.50
C ARG A 250 6.78 -7.76 -14.56
N THR A 251 6.74 -6.47 -14.29
CA THR A 251 7.72 -5.79 -13.46
C THR A 251 7.08 -5.29 -12.18
N ILE A 252 7.80 -5.42 -11.08
CA ILE A 252 7.46 -4.82 -9.79
C ILE A 252 8.69 -4.07 -9.25
N ILE A 253 8.50 -2.85 -8.77
CA ILE A 253 9.54 -2.08 -8.10
C ILE A 253 9.38 -2.25 -6.60
N VAL A 254 10.44 -2.73 -5.95
CA VAL A 254 10.51 -2.83 -4.49
C VAL A 254 11.35 -1.67 -3.98
N GLU A 255 10.70 -0.77 -3.27
CA GLU A 255 11.29 0.43 -2.69
C GLU A 255 11.77 0.16 -1.27
N ARG A 256 12.55 1.08 -0.67
CA ARG A 256 12.94 0.92 0.74
C ARG A 256 11.73 0.87 1.67
N ALA A 257 11.87 0.24 2.83
CA ALA A 257 10.76 0.08 3.78
C ALA A 257 10.07 1.41 4.14
N ARG A 258 10.80 2.52 4.23
CA ARG A 258 10.26 3.85 4.50
C ARG A 258 9.28 4.37 3.43
N ALA A 259 9.31 3.84 2.23
CA ALA A 259 8.33 4.15 1.19
C ALA A 259 6.92 3.65 1.54
N GLY A 260 6.78 2.63 2.41
CA GLY A 260 5.50 2.07 2.84
C GLY A 260 5.21 2.27 4.33
N VAL A 261 6.23 2.27 5.19
CA VAL A 261 6.07 2.22 6.65
C VAL A 261 6.63 3.47 7.31
N GLY A 262 5.82 4.11 8.16
CA GLY A 262 6.28 5.27 8.93
C GLY A 262 5.25 5.84 9.90
N SER A 263 5.72 6.50 10.92
CA SER A 263 4.94 7.29 11.85
C SER A 263 5.41 8.74 11.78
N TRP A 264 4.54 9.60 11.25
CA TRP A 264 4.90 10.96 10.87
C TRP A 264 4.41 11.97 11.89
N TYR A 265 5.25 12.97 12.17
CA TYR A 265 4.90 14.14 12.95
C TYR A 265 5.19 15.40 12.15
N GLU A 266 4.27 16.36 12.13
CA GLU A 266 4.46 17.65 11.46
C GLU A 266 4.55 18.77 12.47
N PHE A 267 5.52 19.66 12.33
CA PHE A 267 5.55 20.94 13.05
C PHE A 267 6.26 22.05 12.25
N PHE A 268 5.96 23.29 12.59
CA PHE A 268 6.62 24.47 12.03
C PHE A 268 7.85 24.86 12.84
N PRO A 269 9.08 24.78 12.28
CA PRO A 269 10.29 25.13 13.04
C PRO A 269 10.25 26.54 13.61
N ARG A 270 9.57 27.46 12.90
CA ARG A 270 9.42 28.87 13.32
C ARG A 270 8.61 29.06 14.59
N SER A 271 7.70 28.14 14.92
CA SER A 271 6.91 28.19 16.15
C SER A 271 7.65 27.57 17.35
N GLU A 272 8.51 26.58 17.11
CA GLU A 272 9.22 25.88 18.16
C GLU A 272 10.29 26.76 18.82
N GLY A 273 9.91 27.35 19.96
CA GLY A 273 10.74 28.31 20.70
C GLY A 273 10.57 29.77 20.24
N ALA A 274 9.49 30.06 19.50
CA ALA A 274 9.09 31.43 19.24
C ALA A 274 8.71 32.15 20.58
N VAL A 275 9.06 33.42 20.67
CA VAL A 275 8.81 34.19 21.88
C VAL A 275 8.21 35.56 21.53
N ARG A 276 7.10 35.90 22.18
CA ARG A 276 6.53 37.24 22.11
C ARG A 276 7.35 38.19 22.97
N GLN A 277 7.89 39.21 22.35
CA GLN A 277 8.75 40.20 23.01
C GLN A 277 7.91 41.22 23.76
N LYS A 278 8.55 41.96 24.71
CA LYS A 278 7.88 42.98 25.51
C LYS A 278 7.24 44.11 24.69
N ASN A 279 7.77 44.40 23.52
CA ASN A 279 7.24 45.37 22.57
C ASN A 279 6.05 44.85 21.71
N GLY A 280 5.62 43.61 21.96
CA GLY A 280 4.51 42.94 21.22
C GLY A 280 4.91 42.25 19.96
N THR A 281 6.15 42.39 19.46
CA THR A 281 6.63 41.69 18.27
C THR A 281 7.01 40.24 18.60
N TRP A 282 7.03 39.38 17.60
CA TRP A 282 7.49 38.01 17.73
C TRP A 282 8.99 37.90 17.38
N LYS A 283 9.67 37.03 18.10
CA LYS A 283 10.95 36.47 17.69
C LYS A 283 10.70 35.04 17.25
N SER A 284 11.04 34.72 16.02
CA SER A 284 10.90 33.38 15.41
C SER A 284 11.67 32.32 16.21
N GLY A 285 11.13 31.10 16.22
CA GLY A 285 11.92 29.90 16.45
C GLY A 285 12.98 29.71 15.35
N THR A 286 13.97 28.89 15.64
CA THR A 286 15.11 28.57 14.75
C THR A 286 15.30 27.08 14.68
N PHE A 287 16.11 26.55 13.76
CA PHE A 287 16.49 25.12 13.77
C PHE A 287 17.12 24.69 15.09
N ARG A 288 17.84 25.59 15.77
CA ARG A 288 18.43 25.30 17.10
C ARG A 288 17.38 25.17 18.20
N THR A 289 16.34 26.00 18.16
CA THR A 289 15.24 25.90 19.14
C THR A 289 14.32 24.73 18.81
N ALA A 290 13.95 24.52 17.55
CA ALA A 290 13.16 23.38 17.09
C ALA A 290 13.83 22.03 17.36
N ALA A 291 15.16 21.96 17.28
CA ALA A 291 15.92 20.78 17.66
C ALA A 291 15.74 20.32 19.11
N LYS A 292 15.20 21.18 19.99
CA LYS A 292 14.87 20.80 21.38
C LYS A 292 13.61 19.94 21.48
N ARG A 293 12.69 20.04 20.51
CA ARG A 293 11.47 19.23 20.43
C ARG A 293 11.74 17.80 19.94
N LEU A 294 12.80 17.58 19.14
CA LEU A 294 13.11 16.27 18.53
C LEU A 294 13.14 15.10 19.53
N PRO A 295 13.75 15.19 20.72
CA PRO A 295 13.72 14.09 21.68
C PRO A 295 12.32 13.67 22.12
N ALA A 296 11.39 14.61 22.28
CA ALA A 296 10.01 14.31 22.64
C ALA A 296 9.24 13.66 21.48
N VAL A 297 9.47 14.12 20.25
CA VAL A 297 8.91 13.49 19.04
C VAL A 297 9.41 12.04 18.90
N ALA A 298 10.70 11.80 19.08
CA ALA A 298 11.28 10.45 19.08
C ALA A 298 10.73 9.58 20.23
N ALA A 299 10.56 10.15 21.43
CA ALA A 299 10.02 9.43 22.59
C ALA A 299 8.56 8.98 22.37
N MET A 300 7.78 9.72 21.58
CA MET A 300 6.44 9.29 21.14
C MET A 300 6.49 8.18 20.05
N GLY A 301 7.68 7.82 19.56
CA GLY A 301 7.85 6.77 18.55
C GLY A 301 7.62 7.22 17.10
N PHE A 302 7.58 8.52 16.84
CA PHE A 302 7.56 9.05 15.47
C PHE A 302 8.96 8.98 14.87
N ASP A 303 9.02 8.53 13.62
CA ASP A 303 10.27 8.25 12.90
C ASP A 303 10.44 9.08 11.62
N VAL A 304 9.43 9.89 11.26
CA VAL A 304 9.52 10.93 10.23
C VAL A 304 9.00 12.24 10.79
N LEU A 305 9.79 13.31 10.60
CA LEU A 305 9.35 14.67 10.91
C LEU A 305 9.19 15.46 9.61
N TYR A 306 7.95 15.86 9.32
CA TYR A 306 7.67 16.74 8.21
C TYR A 306 7.77 18.21 8.63
N LEU A 307 8.52 18.97 7.83
CA LEU A 307 8.68 20.41 7.96
C LEU A 307 7.99 21.11 6.78
N PRO A 308 6.98 21.98 7.03
CA PRO A 308 6.51 22.94 6.03
C PRO A 308 7.64 23.76 5.44
N PRO A 309 7.43 24.46 4.30
CA PRO A 309 8.51 25.14 3.60
C PRO A 309 9.39 26.00 4.52
N ILE A 310 10.70 25.82 4.41
CA ILE A 310 11.72 26.50 5.23
C ILE A 310 12.38 27.68 4.49
N HIS A 311 11.84 28.04 3.35
CA HIS A 311 12.37 29.02 2.41
C HIS A 311 12.02 30.46 2.81
N PRO A 312 12.71 31.47 2.24
CA PRO A 312 12.31 32.87 2.37
C PRO A 312 10.88 33.07 1.91
N ILE A 313 10.13 33.95 2.60
CA ILE A 313 8.71 34.21 2.36
C ILE A 313 8.53 35.59 1.74
N GLY A 314 7.70 35.71 0.71
CA GLY A 314 7.40 36.96 0.03
C GLY A 314 6.80 38.04 0.94
N GLN A 315 6.97 39.29 0.57
CA GLN A 315 6.40 40.46 1.26
C GLN A 315 5.14 40.98 0.59
N SER A 316 5.12 40.89 -0.75
CA SER A 316 3.98 41.37 -1.57
C SER A 316 2.76 40.45 -1.33
N TRP A 317 1.63 41.06 -1.02
CA TRP A 317 0.36 40.38 -0.70
C TRP A 317 0.46 39.37 0.45
N ARG A 318 1.47 39.52 1.32
CA ARG A 318 1.66 38.66 2.48
C ARG A 318 0.36 38.53 3.29
N LYS A 319 0.08 37.35 3.76
CA LYS A 319 -1.10 37.08 4.60
C LYS A 319 -0.80 37.37 6.07
N GLY A 320 -1.75 37.98 6.73
CA GLY A 320 -1.77 38.15 8.20
C GLY A 320 -2.51 37.01 8.89
N PRO A 321 -2.73 37.14 10.22
CA PRO A 321 -3.38 36.13 11.04
C PRO A 321 -4.68 35.60 10.44
N ASN A 322 -4.90 34.30 10.55
CA ASN A 322 -6.08 33.61 10.05
C ASN A 322 -6.39 33.87 8.56
N ASN A 323 -5.34 33.98 7.70
CA ASN A 323 -5.45 34.27 6.26
C ASN A 323 -6.00 35.68 5.95
N SER A 324 -5.82 36.63 6.86
CA SER A 324 -6.23 38.01 6.65
C SER A 324 -5.42 38.66 5.52
N LEU A 325 -6.07 39.62 4.80
CA LEU A 325 -5.37 40.48 3.86
C LEU A 325 -4.72 41.71 4.54
N THR A 326 -4.99 41.87 5.86
CA THR A 326 -4.38 42.92 6.67
C THR A 326 -3.18 42.33 7.40
N VAL A 327 -2.01 42.90 7.17
CA VAL A 327 -0.73 42.44 7.72
C VAL A 327 -0.20 43.48 8.69
N ALA A 328 0.18 43.05 9.90
CA ALA A 328 0.90 43.86 10.84
C ALA A 328 2.43 43.67 10.69
N PRO A 329 3.24 44.70 11.07
CA PRO A 329 4.69 44.51 11.13
C PRO A 329 5.07 43.37 12.03
N GLY A 330 5.79 42.38 11.49
CA GLY A 330 6.22 41.17 12.21
C GLY A 330 5.33 39.95 12.02
N ASP A 331 4.25 40.03 11.25
CA ASP A 331 3.49 38.86 10.83
C ASP A 331 4.35 37.96 9.93
N PRO A 332 4.40 36.65 10.18
CA PRO A 332 5.33 35.75 9.50
C PRO A 332 4.94 35.45 8.04
N GLY A 333 3.67 35.62 7.65
CA GLY A 333 3.15 35.21 6.37
C GLY A 333 3.08 33.68 6.19
N SER A 334 2.62 33.26 5.00
CA SER A 334 2.52 31.82 4.64
C SER A 334 3.86 31.30 4.17
N PRO A 335 4.37 30.16 4.72
CA PRO A 335 5.59 29.52 4.22
C PRO A 335 5.49 29.07 2.77
N TRP A 336 4.28 28.81 2.26
CA TRP A 336 4.04 28.42 0.87
C TRP A 336 4.11 29.57 -0.12
N ALA A 337 4.16 30.83 0.36
CA ALA A 337 4.47 31.99 -0.46
C ALA A 337 6.00 32.14 -0.60
N ILE A 338 6.63 31.18 -1.29
CA ILE A 338 8.08 31.00 -1.35
C ILE A 338 8.75 32.09 -2.19
N GLY A 339 9.83 32.65 -1.65
CA GLY A 339 10.75 33.54 -2.36
C GLY A 339 10.64 34.98 -1.92
N SER A 340 11.80 35.62 -1.77
CA SER A 340 11.97 37.04 -1.48
C SER A 340 13.37 37.49 -1.98
N ALA A 341 13.77 38.72 -1.64
CA ALA A 341 15.13 39.18 -1.88
C ALA A 341 16.22 38.32 -1.20
N ASP A 342 15.84 37.53 -0.20
CA ASP A 342 16.75 36.59 0.50
C ASP A 342 16.92 35.26 -0.22
N GLY A 343 16.25 35.02 -1.36
CA GLY A 343 16.37 33.82 -2.18
C GLY A 343 15.06 33.08 -2.42
N GLY A 344 15.13 31.95 -3.10
CA GLY A 344 14.01 31.10 -3.49
C GLY A 344 14.04 29.72 -2.81
N HIS A 345 13.71 28.69 -3.59
CA HIS A 345 13.53 27.30 -3.14
C HIS A 345 14.81 26.60 -2.70
N ASP A 346 15.99 27.15 -2.98
CA ASP A 346 17.30 26.64 -2.51
C ASP A 346 17.88 27.47 -1.35
N ALA A 347 17.12 28.44 -0.84
CA ALA A 347 17.50 29.27 0.30
C ALA A 347 16.72 28.88 1.57
N ILE A 348 17.33 29.13 2.73
CA ILE A 348 16.70 28.98 4.04
C ILE A 348 16.23 30.36 4.52
N HIS A 349 15.04 30.44 5.09
CA HIS A 349 14.53 31.67 5.70
C HIS A 349 15.50 32.20 6.76
N PRO A 350 15.97 33.46 6.69
CA PRO A 350 17.00 33.99 7.58
C PRO A 350 16.72 33.79 9.08
N ASP A 351 15.43 33.89 9.48
CA ASP A 351 15.02 33.70 10.87
C ASP A 351 15.19 32.26 11.37
N LEU A 352 15.19 31.27 10.49
CA LEU A 352 15.39 29.87 10.89
C LEU A 352 16.87 29.53 11.13
N GLY A 353 17.76 30.27 10.50
CA GLY A 353 19.21 30.07 10.59
C GLY A 353 19.90 29.84 9.26
N THR A 354 21.02 29.16 9.28
CA THR A 354 21.90 28.91 8.13
C THR A 354 21.78 27.46 7.64
N VAL A 355 22.36 27.16 6.48
CA VAL A 355 22.56 25.80 5.99
C VAL A 355 23.31 24.92 7.00
N ALA A 356 24.28 25.49 7.73
CA ALA A 356 24.99 24.77 8.79
C ALA A 356 24.07 24.41 9.98
N ASP A 357 23.15 25.31 10.34
CA ASP A 357 22.14 25.04 11.37
C ASP A 357 21.16 23.95 10.93
N PHE A 358 20.74 23.98 9.66
CA PHE A 358 19.88 22.92 9.08
C PHE A 358 20.60 21.56 9.07
N LYS A 359 21.86 21.49 8.61
CA LYS A 359 22.65 20.26 8.68
C LYS A 359 22.81 19.72 10.10
N SER A 360 22.98 20.62 11.07
CA SER A 360 23.03 20.24 12.49
C SER A 360 21.69 19.68 12.99
N PHE A 361 20.58 20.25 12.53
CA PHE A 361 19.23 19.77 12.80
C PHE A 361 18.99 18.38 12.21
N LEU A 362 19.33 18.17 10.92
CA LEU A 362 19.26 16.85 10.26
C LEU A 362 20.09 15.80 11.01
N LYS A 363 21.31 16.14 11.37
CA LYS A 363 22.21 15.24 12.11
C LYS A 363 21.59 14.84 13.49
N LYS A 364 20.99 15.81 14.19
CA LYS A 364 20.36 15.53 15.48
C LYS A 364 19.12 14.65 15.31
N ALA A 365 18.29 14.91 14.32
CA ALA A 365 17.11 14.08 13.99
C ALA A 365 17.53 12.65 13.68
N ALA A 366 18.52 12.47 12.79
CA ALA A 366 19.03 11.14 12.43
C ALA A 366 19.62 10.39 13.63
N GLY A 367 20.30 11.10 14.56
CA GLY A 367 20.80 10.52 15.81
C GLY A 367 19.69 10.04 16.79
N LEU A 368 18.45 10.44 16.55
CA LEU A 368 17.25 10.02 17.29
C LEU A 368 16.38 9.05 16.48
N GLY A 369 16.84 8.61 15.31
CA GLY A 369 16.08 7.72 14.44
C GLY A 369 14.97 8.41 13.63
N ILE A 370 14.99 9.74 13.55
CA ILE A 370 14.00 10.54 12.80
C ILE A 370 14.59 10.95 11.45
N GLU A 371 13.88 10.64 10.36
CA GLU A 371 14.14 11.22 9.04
C GLU A 371 13.37 12.53 8.85
N ILE A 372 13.96 13.48 8.15
CA ILE A 372 13.30 14.77 7.86
C ILE A 372 12.65 14.69 6.47
N ALA A 373 11.34 14.93 6.44
CA ALA A 373 10.59 15.21 5.22
C ALA A 373 10.53 16.71 5.01
N LEU A 374 10.96 17.18 3.84
CA LEU A 374 10.93 18.59 3.47
C LEU A 374 9.78 18.84 2.48
N ASP A 375 9.09 19.96 2.64
CA ASP A 375 8.06 20.38 1.67
C ASP A 375 8.68 20.75 0.33
N PHE A 376 8.06 20.31 -0.76
CA PHE A 376 8.42 20.65 -2.11
C PHE A 376 7.20 21.27 -2.84
N ALA A 377 7.09 22.59 -2.77
CA ALA A 377 5.99 23.36 -3.33
C ALA A 377 6.46 24.16 -4.55
N LEU A 378 6.15 23.68 -5.76
CA LEU A 378 6.50 24.37 -7.02
C LEU A 378 5.51 25.49 -7.31
N GLN A 379 5.73 26.62 -6.63
CA GLN A 379 5.00 27.87 -6.76
C GLN A 379 5.86 29.01 -6.21
N ALA A 380 5.59 30.24 -6.58
CA ALA A 380 6.43 31.39 -6.22
C ALA A 380 5.60 32.49 -5.57
N SER A 381 6.19 33.23 -4.63
CA SER A 381 5.62 34.53 -4.25
C SER A 381 5.82 35.55 -5.38
N PRO A 382 5.11 36.70 -5.37
CA PRO A 382 5.38 37.79 -6.32
C PRO A 382 6.81 38.35 -6.24
N ASP A 383 7.51 38.13 -5.10
CA ASP A 383 8.86 38.65 -4.84
C ASP A 383 9.96 37.60 -5.12
N HIS A 384 9.59 36.42 -5.64
CA HIS A 384 10.53 35.35 -5.95
C HIS A 384 11.49 35.78 -7.08
N PRO A 385 12.78 35.44 -7.01
CA PRO A 385 13.74 35.74 -8.08
C PRO A 385 13.27 35.30 -9.48
N TRP A 386 12.62 34.14 -9.59
CA TRP A 386 12.09 33.64 -10.86
C TRP A 386 11.10 34.58 -11.55
N VAL A 387 10.36 35.42 -10.82
CA VAL A 387 9.41 36.35 -11.42
C VAL A 387 10.14 37.36 -12.33
N GLN A 388 11.38 37.70 -12.03
CA GLN A 388 12.23 38.59 -12.81
C GLN A 388 13.16 37.83 -13.77
N GLU A 389 13.70 36.71 -13.35
CA GLU A 389 14.69 35.94 -14.11
C GLU A 389 14.06 35.05 -15.18
N HIS A 390 12.82 34.55 -14.90
CA HIS A 390 12.07 33.61 -15.71
C HIS A 390 10.59 34.00 -15.81
N PRO A 391 10.26 35.21 -16.32
CA PRO A 391 8.86 35.68 -16.44
C PRO A 391 8.00 34.72 -17.30
N GLU A 392 8.63 33.96 -18.22
CA GLU A 392 7.98 32.94 -19.04
C GLU A 392 7.41 31.78 -18.22
N TRP A 393 7.88 31.54 -17.00
CA TRP A 393 7.35 30.48 -16.13
C TRP A 393 6.01 30.83 -15.48
N PHE A 394 5.47 32.03 -15.76
CA PHE A 394 4.23 32.49 -15.17
C PHE A 394 3.20 32.82 -16.25
N THR A 395 1.93 32.71 -15.89
CA THR A 395 0.84 33.10 -16.80
C THR A 395 0.55 34.59 -16.67
N THR A 396 0.81 35.36 -17.74
CA THR A 396 0.42 36.77 -17.80
C THR A 396 -1.00 36.90 -18.35
N LEU A 397 -1.84 37.60 -17.62
CA LEU A 397 -3.22 37.89 -18.01
C LEU A 397 -3.27 39.00 -19.06
N PRO A 398 -4.38 39.15 -19.81
CA PRO A 398 -4.51 40.20 -20.85
C PRO A 398 -4.34 41.64 -20.37
N ASN A 399 -4.51 41.89 -19.07
CA ASN A 399 -4.26 43.20 -18.44
C ASN A 399 -2.80 43.43 -18.03
N GLY A 400 -1.91 42.49 -18.35
CA GLY A 400 -0.47 42.56 -18.02
C GLY A 400 -0.10 42.11 -16.60
N THR A 401 -1.04 41.66 -15.79
CA THR A 401 -0.74 41.11 -14.45
C THR A 401 -0.43 39.61 -14.52
N ILE A 402 0.40 39.11 -13.61
CA ILE A 402 0.61 37.67 -13.44
C ILE A 402 -0.60 37.08 -12.70
N ALA A 403 -1.07 35.92 -13.15
CA ALA A 403 -2.14 35.20 -12.50
C ALA A 403 -1.65 34.67 -11.14
N TYR A 404 -2.42 34.91 -10.09
CA TYR A 404 -2.19 34.29 -8.77
C TYR A 404 -3.00 33.01 -8.63
N ALA A 405 -2.62 32.18 -7.66
CA ALA A 405 -3.31 30.93 -7.36
C ALA A 405 -4.72 31.19 -6.82
N GLU A 406 -5.70 30.49 -7.36
CA GLU A 406 -7.08 30.55 -6.87
C GLU A 406 -7.79 29.20 -7.03
N ASN A 407 -8.70 28.96 -6.09
CA ASN A 407 -9.71 27.91 -6.16
C ASN A 407 -11.02 28.57 -5.73
N PRO A 408 -11.77 29.15 -6.66
CA PRO A 408 -12.90 30.00 -6.34
C PRO A 408 -13.89 29.38 -5.35
N PRO A 409 -14.32 30.13 -4.32
CA PRO A 409 -14.05 31.56 -4.07
C PRO A 409 -12.72 31.88 -3.37
N LYS A 410 -11.88 30.88 -3.00
CA LYS A 410 -10.59 31.10 -2.32
C LYS A 410 -9.56 31.70 -3.26
N LYS A 411 -8.82 32.72 -2.77
CA LYS A 411 -7.77 33.42 -3.50
C LYS A 411 -6.49 33.48 -2.68
N TYR A 412 -5.37 33.19 -3.35
CA TYR A 412 -4.02 33.17 -2.77
C TYR A 412 -3.14 34.18 -3.50
N GLN A 413 -3.38 35.49 -3.25
CA GLN A 413 -2.72 36.59 -3.96
C GLN A 413 -1.19 36.62 -3.73
N ASP A 414 -0.74 35.98 -2.69
CA ASP A 414 0.67 35.81 -2.30
C ASP A 414 1.37 34.66 -3.03
N ILE A 415 0.68 33.96 -3.96
CA ILE A 415 1.20 32.78 -4.67
C ILE A 415 0.94 32.90 -6.18
N TYR A 416 2.01 32.80 -6.97
CA TYR A 416 1.98 32.66 -8.42
C TYR A 416 2.24 31.19 -8.80
N PRO A 417 1.28 30.50 -9.46
CA PRO A 417 1.49 29.17 -9.99
C PRO A 417 2.50 29.17 -11.12
N ILE A 418 3.29 28.09 -11.22
CA ILE A 418 4.18 27.88 -12.36
C ILE A 418 3.37 27.40 -13.57
N ASN A 419 3.63 27.99 -14.73
CA ASN A 419 3.10 27.58 -16.03
C ASN A 419 4.06 26.61 -16.71
N PHE A 420 3.77 25.32 -16.64
CA PHE A 420 4.63 24.25 -17.16
C PHE A 420 4.66 24.15 -18.69
N ASP A 421 3.72 24.80 -19.39
CA ASP A 421 3.61 24.71 -20.85
C ASP A 421 4.52 25.69 -21.58
N ASN A 422 4.92 26.80 -20.94
CA ASN A 422 5.70 27.85 -21.58
C ASN A 422 7.18 27.48 -21.72
N ASP A 423 7.78 26.85 -20.71
CA ASP A 423 9.17 26.37 -20.74
C ASP A 423 9.31 25.03 -19.99
N PRO A 424 8.81 23.93 -20.56
CA PRO A 424 8.85 22.63 -19.91
C PRO A 424 10.28 22.11 -19.68
N VAL A 425 11.26 22.57 -20.45
CA VAL A 425 12.67 22.14 -20.33
C VAL A 425 13.35 22.86 -19.17
N GLY A 426 13.22 24.17 -19.10
CA GLY A 426 13.83 24.95 -18.03
C GLY A 426 13.24 24.61 -16.66
N ILE A 427 11.91 24.50 -16.57
CA ILE A 427 11.21 24.12 -15.32
C ILE A 427 11.63 22.72 -14.84
N ARG A 428 11.74 21.73 -15.74
CA ARG A 428 12.24 20.38 -15.38
C ARG A 428 13.67 20.43 -14.86
N ALA A 429 14.56 21.13 -15.55
CA ALA A 429 15.94 21.25 -15.15
C ALA A 429 16.09 21.89 -13.77
N GLU A 430 15.32 22.96 -13.50
CA GLU A 430 15.36 23.65 -12.22
C GLU A 430 14.76 22.80 -11.09
N ALA A 431 13.61 22.17 -11.30
CA ALA A 431 13.02 21.30 -10.30
C ALA A 431 13.97 20.15 -9.89
N LEU A 432 14.64 19.53 -10.88
CA LEU A 432 15.63 18.49 -10.63
C LEU A 432 16.86 19.03 -9.88
N ARG A 433 17.34 20.24 -10.25
CA ARG A 433 18.46 20.92 -9.56
C ARG A 433 18.13 21.16 -8.08
N LEU A 434 16.92 21.65 -7.80
CA LEU A 434 16.44 21.92 -6.44
C LEU A 434 16.40 20.64 -5.59
N LEU A 435 15.81 19.56 -6.11
CA LEU A 435 15.76 18.29 -5.39
C LEU A 435 17.19 17.76 -5.12
N ARG A 436 18.07 17.74 -6.14
CA ARG A 436 19.47 17.31 -5.98
C ARG A 436 20.23 18.17 -4.96
N TYR A 437 19.94 19.48 -4.90
CA TYR A 437 20.52 20.34 -3.87
C TYR A 437 20.14 19.87 -2.46
N TRP A 438 18.85 19.68 -2.18
CA TRP A 438 18.39 19.24 -0.86
C TRP A 438 18.82 17.80 -0.53
N ILE A 439 18.83 16.93 -1.52
CA ILE A 439 19.39 15.56 -1.41
C ILE A 439 20.87 15.61 -1.01
N SER A 440 21.66 16.51 -1.60
CA SER A 440 23.08 16.70 -1.27
C SER A 440 23.30 17.15 0.17
N LEU A 441 22.31 17.80 0.78
CA LEU A 441 22.34 18.20 2.18
C LEU A 441 21.91 17.08 3.14
N GLY A 442 21.33 15.98 2.62
CA GLY A 442 20.93 14.81 3.39
C GLY A 442 19.41 14.58 3.49
N VAL A 443 18.59 15.35 2.79
CA VAL A 443 17.14 15.12 2.72
C VAL A 443 16.86 13.88 1.85
N ARG A 444 15.96 13.01 2.29
CA ARG A 444 15.58 11.78 1.58
C ARG A 444 14.08 11.62 1.43
N ILE A 445 13.29 12.53 1.96
CA ILE A 445 11.83 12.50 1.87
C ILE A 445 11.33 13.89 1.49
N PHE A 446 10.45 13.95 0.50
CA PHE A 446 9.78 15.18 0.07
C PHE A 446 8.27 15.01 0.14
N ARG A 447 7.62 15.89 0.90
CA ARG A 447 6.16 16.07 0.82
C ARG A 447 5.90 17.08 -0.29
N VAL A 448 5.16 16.68 -1.28
CA VAL A 448 4.92 17.51 -2.47
C VAL A 448 3.56 18.21 -2.35
N ASP A 449 3.60 19.52 -2.33
CA ASP A 449 2.43 20.38 -2.24
C ASP A 449 1.61 20.38 -3.53
N ASN A 450 0.32 20.01 -3.43
CA ASN A 450 -0.64 20.04 -4.53
C ASN A 450 -0.10 19.49 -5.88
N PRO A 451 0.45 18.27 -5.95
CA PRO A 451 1.02 17.73 -7.19
C PRO A 451 -0.02 17.58 -8.31
N HIS A 452 -1.29 17.46 -7.95
CA HIS A 452 -2.42 17.34 -8.88
C HIS A 452 -2.70 18.62 -9.69
N THR A 453 -2.05 19.73 -9.35
CA THR A 453 -2.12 21.01 -10.10
C THR A 453 -0.98 21.16 -11.11
N LYS A 454 -0.12 20.16 -11.25
CA LYS A 454 1.02 20.14 -12.17
C LYS A 454 0.86 18.97 -13.16
N PRO A 455 1.52 18.99 -14.34
CA PRO A 455 1.41 17.93 -15.33
C PRO A 455 1.86 16.57 -14.81
N LEU A 456 1.13 15.51 -15.17
CA LEU A 456 1.43 14.15 -14.71
C LEU A 456 2.75 13.62 -15.29
N ASP A 457 3.05 13.90 -16.55
CA ASP A 457 4.28 13.54 -17.25
C ASP A 457 5.52 14.23 -16.66
N PHE A 458 5.33 15.42 -16.07
CA PHE A 458 6.38 16.12 -15.33
C PHE A 458 6.78 15.30 -14.07
N TRP A 459 5.79 14.81 -13.32
CA TRP A 459 6.07 13.99 -12.12
C TRP A 459 6.67 12.64 -12.47
N GLU A 460 6.14 11.97 -13.49
CA GLU A 460 6.68 10.70 -13.98
C GLU A 460 8.18 10.83 -14.30
N TRP A 461 8.52 11.84 -15.08
CA TRP A 461 9.92 12.12 -15.44
C TRP A 461 10.76 12.49 -14.21
N LEU A 462 10.31 13.44 -13.37
CA LEU A 462 11.11 13.97 -12.26
C LEU A 462 11.43 12.90 -11.22
N ILE A 463 10.43 12.10 -10.85
CA ILE A 463 10.59 11.02 -9.87
C ILE A 463 11.53 9.93 -10.43
N ALA A 464 11.37 9.57 -11.71
CA ALA A 464 12.25 8.61 -12.37
C ALA A 464 13.72 9.09 -12.40
N GLU A 465 13.98 10.37 -12.75
CA GLU A 465 15.32 10.97 -12.78
C GLU A 465 15.98 11.00 -11.39
N VAL A 466 15.20 11.30 -10.36
CA VAL A 466 15.71 11.30 -8.98
C VAL A 466 16.00 9.87 -8.54
N ASN A 467 15.05 8.95 -8.69
CA ASN A 467 15.22 7.58 -8.21
C ASN A 467 16.25 6.76 -9.00
N ALA A 468 16.60 7.19 -10.22
CA ALA A 468 17.71 6.58 -10.98
C ALA A 468 19.07 6.77 -10.30
N THR A 469 19.27 7.88 -9.59
CA THR A 469 20.54 8.20 -8.88
C THR A 469 20.43 8.03 -7.36
N ASP A 470 19.27 8.29 -6.81
CA ASP A 470 18.97 8.30 -5.38
C ASP A 470 17.69 7.46 -5.11
N PRO A 471 17.76 6.13 -5.25
CA PRO A 471 16.59 5.24 -5.16
C PRO A 471 15.97 5.16 -3.75
N ASP A 472 16.62 5.72 -2.76
CA ASP A 472 16.15 5.84 -1.38
C ASP A 472 15.30 7.10 -1.14
N VAL A 473 15.15 7.98 -2.12
CA VAL A 473 14.30 9.17 -2.01
C VAL A 473 12.83 8.78 -2.14
N VAL A 474 12.00 9.33 -1.23
CA VAL A 474 10.56 9.09 -1.14
C VAL A 474 9.80 10.38 -1.39
N PHE A 475 8.77 10.32 -2.22
CA PHE A 475 7.85 11.41 -2.49
C PHE A 475 6.47 11.09 -1.92
N LEU A 476 5.94 11.98 -1.05
CA LEU A 476 4.59 11.93 -0.51
C LEU A 476 3.73 12.99 -1.23
N ALA A 477 2.69 12.55 -1.93
CA ALA A 477 1.76 13.45 -2.63
C ALA A 477 0.71 14.02 -1.66
N GLU A 478 0.59 15.34 -1.58
CA GLU A 478 -0.61 15.97 -1.02
C GLU A 478 -1.63 16.18 -2.13
N ALA A 479 -2.50 15.19 -2.34
CA ALA A 479 -3.38 15.17 -3.49
C ALA A 479 -4.86 14.94 -3.09
N PHE A 480 -5.51 15.98 -2.57
CA PHE A 480 -6.95 15.97 -2.34
C PHE A 480 -7.68 16.34 -3.65
N THR A 481 -7.86 15.33 -4.50
CA THR A 481 -8.37 15.50 -5.86
C THR A 481 -9.25 14.33 -6.29
N ARG A 482 -9.76 14.37 -7.52
CA ARG A 482 -10.57 13.30 -8.09
C ARG A 482 -9.83 11.95 -8.04
N PRO A 483 -10.51 10.82 -7.78
CA PRO A 483 -9.89 9.51 -7.63
C PRO A 483 -8.94 9.13 -8.77
N ALA A 484 -9.34 9.35 -10.03
CA ALA A 484 -8.52 9.03 -11.19
C ALA A 484 -7.15 9.75 -11.18
N LEU A 485 -7.12 11.03 -10.80
CA LEU A 485 -5.87 11.80 -10.75
C LEU A 485 -5.02 11.42 -9.54
N MET A 486 -5.64 11.19 -8.37
CA MET A 486 -4.93 10.70 -7.18
C MET A 486 -4.26 9.35 -7.47
N GLN A 487 -4.99 8.42 -8.08
CA GLN A 487 -4.46 7.11 -8.46
C GLN A 487 -3.34 7.21 -9.49
N ALA A 488 -3.50 8.09 -10.51
CA ALA A 488 -2.48 8.31 -11.52
C ALA A 488 -1.16 8.80 -10.91
N LEU A 489 -1.19 9.70 -9.90
CA LEU A 489 0.02 10.13 -9.19
C LEU A 489 0.74 8.95 -8.52
N GLY A 490 0.02 8.01 -7.91
CA GLY A 490 0.61 6.77 -7.38
C GLY A 490 1.26 5.91 -8.47
N LYS A 491 0.58 5.74 -9.62
CA LYS A 491 1.06 4.94 -10.75
C LYS A 491 2.34 5.49 -11.36
N VAL A 492 2.45 6.82 -11.54
CA VAL A 492 3.62 7.46 -12.15
C VAL A 492 4.82 7.57 -11.23
N GLY A 493 4.68 7.28 -9.93
CA GLY A 493 5.89 7.16 -9.11
C GLY A 493 5.85 7.68 -7.70
N PHE A 494 4.83 8.41 -7.28
CA PHE A 494 4.74 8.82 -5.87
C PHE A 494 4.70 7.59 -4.97
N GLN A 495 5.61 7.54 -4.00
CA GLN A 495 5.72 6.41 -3.08
C GLN A 495 4.62 6.42 -2.03
N GLN A 496 4.16 7.59 -1.62
CA GLN A 496 3.07 7.75 -0.67
C GLN A 496 2.08 8.83 -1.12
N SER A 497 0.85 8.77 -0.59
CA SER A 497 -0.15 9.82 -0.81
C SER A 497 -0.95 10.07 0.46
N TYR A 498 -1.26 11.36 0.73
CA TYR A 498 -2.41 11.68 1.56
C TYR A 498 -3.67 11.09 0.95
N THR A 499 -4.69 10.89 1.76
CA THR A 499 -5.94 10.25 1.36
C THR A 499 -7.14 10.96 1.97
N TYR A 500 -8.34 10.58 1.53
CA TYR A 500 -9.59 11.11 2.11
C TYR A 500 -9.94 10.50 3.48
N PHE A 501 -9.01 9.84 4.17
CA PHE A 501 -9.20 9.28 5.50
C PHE A 501 -9.83 10.28 6.48
N THR A 502 -9.34 11.51 6.53
CA THR A 502 -9.82 12.56 7.44
C THR A 502 -11.32 12.81 7.37
N TRP A 503 -11.96 12.58 6.22
CA TRP A 503 -13.40 12.75 6.01
C TRP A 503 -14.21 11.44 6.00
N ARG A 504 -13.60 10.29 6.28
CA ARG A 504 -14.30 9.01 6.44
C ARG A 504 -14.53 8.77 7.92
N ASN A 505 -15.76 8.91 8.38
CA ASN A 505 -16.10 8.95 9.80
C ASN A 505 -17.13 7.88 10.22
N THR A 506 -18.00 7.44 9.32
CA THR A 506 -18.94 6.36 9.58
C THR A 506 -18.32 5.00 9.38
N LYS A 507 -18.88 3.96 10.01
CA LYS A 507 -18.46 2.56 9.85
C LYS A 507 -18.37 2.17 8.39
N THR A 508 -19.45 2.36 7.64
CA THR A 508 -19.55 1.95 6.22
C THR A 508 -18.50 2.65 5.37
N GLU A 509 -18.31 3.97 5.55
CA GLU A 509 -17.28 4.71 4.80
C GLU A 509 -15.86 4.21 5.12
N LEU A 510 -15.58 3.85 6.36
CA LEU A 510 -14.28 3.34 6.80
C LEU A 510 -14.05 1.90 6.30
N GLU A 511 -15.07 1.04 6.34
CA GLU A 511 -15.00 -0.32 5.79
C GLU A 511 -14.66 -0.30 4.29
N GLU A 512 -15.43 0.45 3.49
CA GLU A 512 -15.19 0.60 2.04
C GLU A 512 -13.82 1.21 1.76
N PHE A 513 -13.42 2.19 2.55
CA PHE A 513 -12.14 2.89 2.36
C PHE A 513 -10.95 1.98 2.68
N PHE A 514 -10.97 1.27 3.80
CA PHE A 514 -9.86 0.39 4.22
C PHE A 514 -9.74 -0.84 3.31
N ASP A 515 -10.89 -1.43 2.92
CA ASP A 515 -10.90 -2.54 1.96
C ASP A 515 -10.30 -2.10 0.62
N GLY A 516 -10.73 -0.96 0.08
CA GLY A 516 -10.21 -0.43 -1.18
C GLY A 516 -8.71 -0.09 -1.13
N LEU A 517 -8.18 0.37 0.02
CA LEU A 517 -6.74 0.59 0.21
C LEU A 517 -5.94 -0.71 0.23
N ALA A 518 -6.48 -1.75 0.86
CA ALA A 518 -5.81 -3.05 0.99
C ALA A 518 -5.87 -3.90 -0.29
N THR A 519 -6.85 -3.65 -1.17
CA THR A 519 -7.16 -4.47 -2.36
C THR A 519 -6.97 -3.69 -3.66
N ASP A 520 -7.85 -2.71 -3.96
CA ASP A 520 -7.97 -2.10 -5.29
C ASP A 520 -6.78 -1.22 -5.65
N THR A 521 -6.18 -0.54 -4.67
CA THR A 521 -5.13 0.44 -4.91
C THR A 521 -3.76 0.03 -4.37
N ALA A 522 -3.67 -1.11 -3.68
CA ALA A 522 -2.46 -1.55 -3.00
C ALA A 522 -1.25 -1.74 -3.93
N ASP A 523 -1.46 -2.02 -5.22
CA ASP A 523 -0.39 -2.24 -6.18
C ASP A 523 0.36 -0.97 -6.61
N PHE A 524 -0.17 0.23 -6.28
CA PHE A 524 0.42 1.50 -6.73
C PHE A 524 0.27 2.67 -5.76
N LEU A 525 -0.68 2.65 -4.82
CA LEU A 525 -0.93 3.75 -3.89
C LEU A 525 -0.70 3.27 -2.46
N ARG A 526 0.26 3.87 -1.78
CA ARG A 526 0.50 3.65 -0.36
C ARG A 526 -0.02 4.82 0.45
N PRO A 527 -1.07 4.58 1.24
CA PRO A 527 -1.69 5.64 2.03
C PRO A 527 -0.77 6.08 3.17
N ASN A 528 -0.71 7.40 3.39
CA ASN A 528 -0.26 7.97 4.63
C ASN A 528 -1.47 8.60 5.33
N LEU A 529 -1.95 7.96 6.39
CA LEU A 529 -3.19 8.35 7.06
C LEU A 529 -2.94 9.49 8.05
N PHE A 530 -2.79 10.71 7.55
CA PHE A 530 -2.79 11.90 8.41
C PHE A 530 -4.17 12.11 9.04
N VAL A 531 -4.20 12.30 10.34
CA VAL A 531 -5.43 12.52 11.11
C VAL A 531 -5.92 13.98 11.05
N ASN A 532 -4.99 14.90 10.87
CA ASN A 532 -5.21 16.34 10.69
C ASN A 532 -4.02 16.97 9.98
N THR A 533 -4.20 18.17 9.45
CA THR A 533 -3.15 19.04 8.91
C THR A 533 -3.42 20.48 9.35
N PRO A 534 -2.52 21.44 9.10
CA PRO A 534 -2.82 22.85 9.36
C PRO A 534 -4.09 23.36 8.67
N ASP A 535 -4.42 22.80 7.48
CA ASP A 535 -5.57 23.19 6.67
C ASP A 535 -6.81 22.31 6.89
N ILE A 536 -6.68 21.21 7.63
CA ILE A 536 -7.74 20.19 7.78
C ILE A 536 -7.92 19.83 9.26
N LEU A 537 -8.97 20.38 9.84
CA LEU A 537 -9.53 20.03 11.15
C LEU A 537 -11.03 19.80 10.95
N THR A 538 -11.38 18.54 10.64
CA THR A 538 -12.75 18.16 10.31
C THR A 538 -13.72 18.32 11.49
N GLU A 539 -15.01 18.42 11.21
CA GLU A 539 -16.07 18.53 12.24
C GLU A 539 -16.00 17.39 13.25
N TYR A 540 -15.58 16.21 12.84
CA TYR A 540 -15.40 15.06 13.72
C TYR A 540 -14.41 15.36 14.86
N LEU A 541 -13.28 16.00 14.57
CA LEU A 541 -12.31 16.43 15.60
C LEU A 541 -12.75 17.69 16.32
N GLN A 542 -13.44 18.64 15.63
CA GLN A 542 -13.91 19.87 16.24
C GLN A 542 -14.91 19.61 17.37
N PHE A 543 -15.82 18.65 17.20
CA PHE A 543 -16.96 18.42 18.09
C PHE A 543 -16.91 17.10 18.87
N GLY A 544 -16.10 16.12 18.45
CA GLY A 544 -16.06 14.78 19.07
C GLY A 544 -15.23 14.68 20.36
N GLY A 545 -14.61 15.77 20.80
CA GLY A 545 -13.82 15.79 22.04
C GLY A 545 -12.64 14.81 22.05
N PRO A 546 -12.06 14.50 23.22
CA PRO A 546 -10.90 13.61 23.33
C PRO A 546 -11.11 12.20 22.73
N ALA A 547 -12.35 11.69 22.73
CA ALA A 547 -12.69 10.42 22.12
C ALA A 547 -12.39 10.40 20.63
N ALA A 548 -12.79 11.44 19.89
CA ALA A 548 -12.53 11.54 18.46
C ALA A 548 -11.03 11.50 18.13
N PHE A 549 -10.19 12.15 18.95
CA PHE A 549 -8.72 12.12 18.77
C PHE A 549 -8.15 10.71 19.01
N LYS A 550 -8.59 10.00 20.04
CA LYS A 550 -8.19 8.61 20.29
C LYS A 550 -8.61 7.69 19.13
N ILE A 551 -9.87 7.77 18.73
CA ILE A 551 -10.43 6.95 17.64
C ILE A 551 -9.64 7.17 16.34
N ARG A 552 -9.45 8.42 15.93
CA ARG A 552 -8.75 8.75 14.69
C ARG A 552 -7.30 8.30 14.71
N ALA A 553 -6.59 8.52 15.85
CA ALA A 553 -5.21 8.07 16.01
C ALA A 553 -5.10 6.54 15.95
N ALA A 554 -5.97 5.80 16.67
CA ALA A 554 -5.95 4.33 16.66
C ALA A 554 -6.23 3.75 15.27
N LEU A 555 -7.27 4.26 14.58
CA LEU A 555 -7.60 3.82 13.22
C LEU A 555 -6.46 4.10 12.24
N ALA A 556 -5.89 5.32 12.26
CA ALA A 556 -4.78 5.67 11.39
C ALA A 556 -3.53 4.81 11.65
N ALA A 557 -3.23 4.57 12.93
CA ALA A 557 -2.05 3.81 13.34
C ALA A 557 -2.15 2.30 13.05
N THR A 558 -3.35 1.74 12.89
CA THR A 558 -3.54 0.30 12.76
C THR A 558 -4.06 -0.15 11.39
N ALA A 559 -4.79 0.71 10.65
CA ALA A 559 -5.33 0.33 9.34
C ALA A 559 -4.29 0.36 8.22
N ALA A 560 -3.30 1.27 8.29
CA ALA A 560 -2.26 1.39 7.26
C ALA A 560 -0.85 1.39 7.87
N PRO A 561 0.17 0.99 7.08
CA PRO A 561 1.54 0.96 7.56
C PRO A 561 2.18 2.36 7.68
N SER A 562 1.53 3.42 7.19
CA SER A 562 1.99 4.80 7.35
C SER A 562 0.87 5.71 7.83
N TRP A 563 1.16 6.55 8.84
CA TRP A 563 0.21 7.49 9.41
C TRP A 563 0.90 8.73 9.93
N GLY A 564 0.15 9.81 10.20
CA GLY A 564 0.75 11.04 10.67
C GLY A 564 -0.19 11.95 11.44
N VAL A 565 0.42 12.85 12.21
CA VAL A 565 -0.24 13.91 12.99
C VAL A 565 0.44 15.25 12.78
N TYR A 566 -0.34 16.32 12.75
CA TYR A 566 0.15 17.70 12.88
C TYR A 566 0.17 18.11 14.35
N ALA A 567 1.20 18.82 14.76
CA ALA A 567 1.41 19.35 16.11
C ALA A 567 0.17 20.10 16.62
N GLY A 568 -0.19 19.84 17.89
CA GLY A 568 -1.45 20.31 18.50
C GLY A 568 -2.53 19.23 18.52
N PHE A 569 -2.46 18.21 17.66
CA PHE A 569 -3.29 17.01 17.82
C PHE A 569 -3.02 16.33 19.17
N ASP A 570 -1.77 16.26 19.56
CA ASP A 570 -1.33 15.75 20.86
C ASP A 570 -1.74 16.63 22.06
N LEU A 571 -2.33 17.81 21.82
CA LEU A 571 -2.91 18.70 22.81
C LEU A 571 -4.44 18.86 22.69
N PHE A 572 -5.09 18.04 21.89
CA PHE A 572 -6.52 18.13 21.60
C PHE A 572 -6.95 19.50 21.04
N GLU A 573 -6.10 20.15 20.23
CA GLU A 573 -6.45 21.42 19.57
C GLU A 573 -7.57 21.17 18.57
N ASN A 574 -8.78 21.62 18.91
CA ASN A 574 -10.01 21.29 18.18
C ASN A 574 -10.81 22.51 17.69
N VAL A 575 -10.24 23.72 17.77
CA VAL A 575 -10.95 24.92 17.36
C VAL A 575 -10.57 25.31 15.94
N ALA A 576 -11.57 25.32 15.05
CA ALA A 576 -11.41 25.76 13.66
C ALA A 576 -11.79 27.25 13.51
N ARG A 577 -11.34 27.85 12.41
CA ARG A 577 -11.84 29.17 11.99
C ARG A 577 -13.34 29.08 11.69
N PRO A 578 -14.14 30.11 12.06
CA PRO A 578 -15.57 30.11 11.76
C PRO A 578 -15.85 29.86 10.28
N GLY A 579 -16.64 28.82 9.98
CA GLY A 579 -17.03 28.45 8.62
C GLY A 579 -15.93 27.84 7.77
N ALA A 580 -14.85 27.31 8.39
CA ALA A 580 -13.76 26.63 7.70
C ALA A 580 -13.31 25.38 8.50
N GLU A 581 -12.63 24.46 7.84
CA GLU A 581 -11.96 23.33 8.48
C GLU A 581 -10.50 23.62 8.88
N GLU A 582 -10.00 24.82 8.61
CA GLU A 582 -8.66 25.25 9.01
C GLU A 582 -8.62 25.56 10.53
N SER A 583 -7.60 25.12 11.22
CA SER A 583 -7.40 25.46 12.63
C SER A 583 -7.34 26.98 12.84
N ILE A 584 -7.95 27.48 13.93
CA ILE A 584 -7.80 28.88 14.31
C ILE A 584 -6.36 29.14 14.77
N ASP A 585 -5.87 30.36 14.52
CA ASP A 585 -4.50 30.79 14.85
C ASP A 585 -3.44 29.80 14.34
N ASN A 586 -3.67 29.35 13.11
CA ASN A 586 -2.93 28.32 12.42
C ASN A 586 -1.49 28.77 12.12
N GLU A 587 -0.54 27.90 12.33
CA GLU A 587 0.89 28.15 12.12
C GLU A 587 1.27 28.47 10.67
N LYS A 588 0.36 28.26 9.73
CA LYS A 588 0.50 28.71 8.34
C LYS A 588 0.58 30.24 8.24
N TYR A 589 -0.01 30.97 9.19
CA TYR A 589 -0.08 32.43 9.18
C TYR A 589 0.46 33.11 10.44
N GLU A 590 0.72 32.34 11.50
CA GLU A 590 1.07 32.85 12.82
C GLU A 590 2.20 32.06 13.47
N TYR A 591 2.79 32.61 14.53
CA TYR A 591 3.63 31.86 15.44
C TYR A 591 2.75 31.25 16.53
N ARG A 592 2.86 29.93 16.77
CA ARG A 592 2.09 29.21 17.77
C ARG A 592 3.01 28.37 18.67
N PRO A 593 3.76 29.00 19.60
CA PRO A 593 4.53 28.22 20.57
C PRO A 593 3.59 27.51 21.53
N ARG A 594 3.84 26.23 21.78
CA ARG A 594 3.06 25.38 22.69
C ARG A 594 3.85 25.07 23.95
N ASP A 595 3.19 25.03 25.10
CA ASP A 595 3.77 24.63 26.38
C ASP A 595 3.47 23.15 26.63
N TRP A 596 4.27 22.30 25.99
CA TRP A 596 4.14 20.85 26.01
C TRP A 596 4.20 20.29 27.44
N SER A 597 5.18 20.73 28.24
CA SER A 597 5.40 20.25 29.60
C SER A 597 4.22 20.56 30.50
N LYS A 598 3.67 21.79 30.43
CA LYS A 598 2.50 22.16 31.17
C LYS A 598 1.27 21.36 30.79
N ALA A 599 1.08 21.04 29.52
CA ALA A 599 -0.02 20.20 29.06
C ALA A 599 0.07 18.79 29.64
N GLU A 600 1.25 18.21 29.69
CA GLU A 600 1.52 16.90 30.27
C GLU A 600 1.27 16.92 31.79
N GLU A 601 1.78 17.92 32.52
CA GLU A 601 1.54 18.11 33.96
C GLU A 601 0.05 18.22 34.32
N LEU A 602 -0.73 18.82 33.40
CA LEU A 602 -2.18 19.00 33.59
C LEU A 602 -3.01 17.79 33.13
N GLY A 603 -2.39 16.73 32.60
CA GLY A 603 -3.07 15.58 32.03
C GLY A 603 -3.87 15.92 30.77
N LYS A 604 -3.50 16.99 30.04
CA LYS A 604 -4.12 17.48 28.82
C LYS A 604 -3.25 17.17 27.60
N SER A 605 -2.62 16.01 27.58
CA SER A 605 -1.78 15.56 26.49
C SER A 605 -2.18 14.16 26.04
N LEU A 606 -2.33 13.98 24.74
CA LEU A 606 -2.54 12.67 24.09
C LEU A 606 -1.20 11.94 23.84
N ALA A 607 -0.05 12.59 24.09
CA ALA A 607 1.27 12.01 23.84
C ALA A 607 1.47 10.60 24.43
N PRO A 608 1.00 10.25 25.63
CA PRO A 608 1.08 8.88 26.15
C PRO A 608 0.34 7.85 25.28
N TYR A 609 -0.82 8.22 24.73
CA TYR A 609 -1.60 7.36 23.86
C TYR A 609 -0.93 7.18 22.49
N LEU A 610 -0.40 8.25 21.91
CA LEU A 610 0.38 8.19 20.66
C LEU A 610 1.64 7.33 20.83
N THR A 611 2.32 7.44 21.97
CA THR A 611 3.45 6.61 22.36
C THR A 611 3.06 5.13 22.40
N LEU A 612 1.92 4.82 23.03
CA LEU A 612 1.38 3.47 23.09
C LEU A 612 1.12 2.92 21.68
N LEU A 613 0.43 3.67 20.83
CA LEU A 613 0.12 3.24 19.46
C LEU A 613 1.39 2.97 18.64
N ASN A 614 2.38 3.85 18.70
CA ASN A 614 3.64 3.66 17.97
C ASN A 614 4.46 2.48 18.54
N ARG A 615 4.40 2.23 19.84
CA ARG A 615 4.99 1.03 20.44
C ARG A 615 4.32 -0.25 19.91
N ILE A 616 2.98 -0.30 19.92
CA ILE A 616 2.20 -1.42 19.36
C ILE A 616 2.62 -1.67 17.89
N ARG A 617 2.75 -0.61 17.09
CA ARG A 617 3.20 -0.72 15.69
C ARG A 617 4.61 -1.30 15.55
N ALA A 618 5.51 -0.94 16.46
CA ALA A 618 6.88 -1.45 16.44
C ALA A 618 6.99 -2.92 16.87
N GLU A 619 6.09 -3.37 17.75
CA GLU A 619 6.07 -4.73 18.30
C GLU A 619 5.32 -5.72 17.39
N HIS A 620 4.39 -5.24 16.53
CA HIS A 620 3.51 -6.06 15.71
C HIS A 620 3.76 -5.88 14.21
N PRO A 621 4.52 -6.80 13.56
CA PRO A 621 4.84 -6.70 12.13
C PRO A 621 3.62 -6.79 11.21
N ALA A 622 2.49 -7.35 11.65
CA ALA A 622 1.24 -7.33 10.90
C ALA A 622 0.77 -5.90 10.60
N LEU A 623 1.05 -4.92 11.48
CA LEU A 623 0.70 -3.51 11.27
C LEU A 623 1.61 -2.80 10.26
N ALA A 624 2.75 -3.39 9.91
CA ALA A 624 3.65 -2.90 8.86
C ALA A 624 3.24 -3.37 7.46
N GLN A 625 2.15 -4.13 7.32
CA GLN A 625 1.63 -4.62 6.04
C GLN A 625 0.41 -3.79 5.60
N LEU A 626 0.19 -3.63 4.29
CA LEU A 626 -0.99 -2.94 3.76
C LEU A 626 -2.10 -3.93 3.39
N ARG A 627 -1.75 -5.02 2.70
CA ARG A 627 -2.66 -5.93 2.00
C ARG A 627 -3.31 -7.01 2.88
N ASN A 628 -3.02 -7.02 4.17
CA ASN A 628 -3.43 -8.03 5.14
C ASN A 628 -4.58 -7.57 6.05
N LEU A 629 -5.42 -6.66 5.58
CA LEU A 629 -6.57 -6.16 6.31
C LEU A 629 -7.82 -6.89 5.86
N ASP A 630 -8.55 -7.47 6.83
CA ASP A 630 -9.84 -8.11 6.63
C ASP A 630 -10.91 -7.40 7.47
N ILE A 631 -12.04 -7.02 6.85
CA ILE A 631 -13.19 -6.42 7.54
C ILE A 631 -14.06 -7.52 8.13
N HIS A 632 -14.57 -7.31 9.34
CA HIS A 632 -15.48 -8.20 10.04
C HIS A 632 -16.81 -7.50 10.37
N ALA A 633 -17.86 -8.26 10.61
CA ALA A 633 -19.18 -7.71 10.88
C ALA A 633 -19.39 -7.39 12.37
N SER A 634 -20.29 -6.47 12.64
CA SER A 634 -20.88 -6.22 13.96
C SER A 634 -22.35 -5.83 13.81
N ASP A 635 -23.17 -6.04 14.86
CA ASP A 635 -24.61 -5.72 14.85
C ASP A 635 -24.90 -4.23 15.13
N ASP A 636 -23.89 -3.39 15.33
CA ASP A 636 -24.04 -1.95 15.55
C ASP A 636 -23.37 -1.15 14.41
N ASP A 637 -24.06 -0.14 13.89
CA ASP A 637 -23.60 0.70 12.80
C ASP A 637 -22.47 1.69 13.20
N SER A 638 -22.11 1.74 14.47
CA SER A 638 -21.02 2.55 15.00
C SER A 638 -19.83 1.73 15.51
N ILE A 639 -19.89 0.41 15.45
CA ILE A 639 -18.78 -0.46 15.84
C ILE A 639 -18.11 -1.03 14.59
N LEU A 640 -16.95 -0.49 14.27
CA LEU A 640 -16.08 -0.95 13.20
C LEU A 640 -15.17 -2.08 13.70
N VAL A 641 -15.06 -3.15 12.93
CA VAL A 641 -14.20 -4.31 13.25
C VAL A 641 -13.37 -4.70 12.04
N TYR A 642 -12.07 -4.78 12.23
CA TYR A 642 -11.17 -5.33 11.23
C TYR A 642 -9.98 -6.04 11.88
N SER A 643 -9.31 -6.86 11.12
CA SER A 643 -8.10 -7.56 11.57
C SER A 643 -6.91 -7.34 10.65
N LYS A 644 -5.73 -7.58 11.20
CA LYS A 644 -4.45 -7.63 10.48
C LYS A 644 -3.79 -8.93 10.85
N TYR A 645 -3.46 -9.75 9.84
CA TYR A 645 -2.80 -11.04 10.04
C TYR A 645 -1.53 -11.16 9.22
N LEU A 646 -0.47 -11.66 9.83
CA LEU A 646 0.78 -12.01 9.15
C LEU A 646 1.18 -13.44 9.54
N ASP A 647 1.29 -14.30 8.54
CA ASP A 647 1.66 -15.70 8.74
C ASP A 647 3.07 -15.85 9.31
N ALA A 648 3.26 -16.89 10.12
CA ALA A 648 4.53 -17.23 10.77
C ALA A 648 5.71 -17.32 9.79
N ALA A 649 5.47 -17.74 8.55
CA ALA A 649 6.49 -17.81 7.51
C ALA A 649 7.07 -16.44 7.11
N PHE A 650 6.37 -15.35 7.39
CA PHE A 650 6.75 -13.99 7.02
C PHE A 650 7.17 -13.12 8.20
N THR A 651 7.07 -13.64 9.43
CA THR A 651 7.54 -12.95 10.64
C THR A 651 9.00 -13.32 10.94
N GLY A 652 9.75 -12.39 11.50
CA GLY A 652 11.11 -12.69 11.97
C GLY A 652 11.18 -13.61 13.19
N THR A 653 10.03 -13.84 13.86
CA THR A 653 9.91 -14.68 15.07
C THR A 653 9.55 -16.13 14.76
N GLY A 654 9.05 -16.41 13.55
CA GLY A 654 8.48 -17.72 13.20
C GLY A 654 7.14 -18.01 13.91
N GLN A 655 6.49 -17.01 14.48
CA GLN A 655 5.14 -17.08 15.04
C GLN A 655 4.24 -16.14 14.27
N ALA A 656 3.00 -16.55 13.99
CA ALA A 656 2.03 -15.68 13.35
C ALA A 656 1.71 -14.46 14.23
N ASP A 657 1.48 -13.32 13.61
CA ASP A 657 1.08 -12.10 14.28
C ASP A 657 -0.33 -11.71 13.81
N ALA A 658 -1.28 -11.65 14.75
CA ALA A 658 -2.68 -11.37 14.47
C ALA A 658 -3.24 -10.35 15.45
N LEU A 659 -3.81 -9.29 14.91
CA LEU A 659 -4.49 -8.25 15.67
C LEU A 659 -5.92 -8.10 15.20
N ILE A 660 -6.85 -7.89 16.14
CA ILE A 660 -8.23 -7.53 15.89
C ILE A 660 -8.44 -6.13 16.47
N ILE A 661 -8.92 -5.22 15.66
CA ILE A 661 -9.23 -3.85 16.07
C ILE A 661 -10.75 -3.71 16.11
N VAL A 662 -11.26 -3.27 17.27
CA VAL A 662 -12.68 -2.97 17.47
C VAL A 662 -12.78 -1.51 17.90
N ALA A 663 -13.44 -0.69 17.11
CA ALA A 663 -13.53 0.74 17.34
C ALA A 663 -14.98 1.22 17.39
N ASN A 664 -15.35 1.91 18.45
CA ASN A 664 -16.55 2.72 18.50
C ASN A 664 -16.30 4.03 17.76
N VAL A 665 -16.83 4.19 16.55
CA VAL A 665 -16.66 5.40 15.75
C VAL A 665 -17.63 6.54 16.12
N ASP A 666 -18.53 6.33 17.09
CA ASP A 666 -19.33 7.39 17.68
C ASP A 666 -18.62 7.97 18.93
N PRO A 667 -18.06 9.19 18.86
CA PRO A 667 -17.30 9.75 19.96
C PRO A 667 -18.18 10.25 21.13
N HIS A 668 -19.50 10.10 21.04
CA HIS A 668 -20.45 10.70 21.99
C HIS A 668 -21.22 9.68 22.83
N SER A 669 -21.07 8.38 22.54
CA SER A 669 -21.90 7.35 23.18
C SER A 669 -21.11 6.13 23.60
N VAL A 670 -21.64 5.41 24.58
CA VAL A 670 -21.26 4.03 24.87
C VAL A 670 -21.97 3.12 23.87
N ARG A 671 -21.27 2.15 23.30
CA ARG A 671 -21.82 1.16 22.39
C ARG A 671 -21.59 -0.25 22.91
N GLU A 672 -22.61 -1.08 22.79
CA GLU A 672 -22.59 -2.49 23.19
C GLU A 672 -23.18 -3.33 22.04
N THR A 673 -22.44 -4.36 21.61
CA THR A 673 -22.87 -5.16 20.46
C THR A 673 -22.20 -6.53 20.44
N ILE A 674 -22.64 -7.39 19.51
CA ILE A 674 -21.93 -8.60 19.13
C ILE A 674 -21.07 -8.30 17.89
N VAL A 675 -19.81 -8.74 17.92
CA VAL A 675 -18.90 -8.75 16.77
C VAL A 675 -18.77 -10.17 16.23
N HIS A 676 -18.70 -10.31 14.90
CA HIS A 676 -18.69 -11.58 14.17
C HIS A 676 -17.39 -11.70 13.39
N LEU A 677 -16.52 -12.64 13.78
CA LEU A 677 -15.20 -12.81 13.20
C LEU A 677 -15.13 -14.02 12.25
N ASP A 678 -14.48 -13.86 11.13
CA ASP A 678 -14.00 -15.01 10.35
C ASP A 678 -12.67 -15.50 10.94
N VAL A 679 -12.77 -16.34 11.96
CA VAL A 679 -11.60 -16.86 12.70
C VAL A 679 -10.69 -17.74 11.84
N THR A 680 -11.18 -18.23 10.69
CA THR A 680 -10.36 -19.04 9.77
C THR A 680 -9.23 -18.23 9.15
N ARG A 681 -9.35 -16.90 9.12
CA ARG A 681 -8.27 -15.97 8.72
C ARG A 681 -7.05 -16.01 9.63
N PHE A 682 -7.23 -16.42 10.88
CA PHE A 682 -6.16 -16.59 11.87
C PHE A 682 -5.65 -18.04 11.96
N GLY A 683 -6.12 -18.94 11.08
CA GLY A 683 -5.82 -20.37 11.16
C GLY A 683 -6.55 -21.09 12.29
N ILE A 684 -7.61 -20.48 12.87
CA ILE A 684 -8.44 -21.04 13.95
C ILE A 684 -9.67 -21.70 13.34
N ALA A 685 -9.98 -22.94 13.76
CA ALA A 685 -11.15 -23.62 13.25
C ALA A 685 -12.45 -22.97 13.77
N ARG A 686 -13.51 -22.97 12.95
CA ARG A 686 -14.83 -22.51 13.38
C ARG A 686 -15.30 -23.35 14.56
N GLY A 687 -15.61 -22.70 15.67
CA GLY A 687 -16.06 -23.35 16.90
C GLY A 687 -14.97 -23.47 17.97
N ASP A 688 -13.74 -23.21 17.65
CA ASP A 688 -12.66 -23.11 18.63
C ASP A 688 -12.67 -21.74 19.30
N SER A 689 -12.18 -21.69 20.53
CA SER A 689 -11.92 -20.45 21.27
C SER A 689 -10.44 -20.12 21.27
N PHE A 690 -10.13 -18.84 21.45
CA PHE A 690 -8.77 -18.32 21.49
C PHE A 690 -8.66 -17.18 22.52
N ASN A 691 -7.47 -16.89 22.98
CA ASN A 691 -7.22 -15.78 23.89
C ASN A 691 -6.92 -14.50 23.11
N VAL A 692 -7.45 -13.38 23.59
CA VAL A 692 -7.10 -12.04 23.14
C VAL A 692 -6.58 -11.22 24.30
N HIS A 693 -5.51 -10.48 24.04
CA HIS A 693 -4.95 -9.51 24.98
C HIS A 693 -5.11 -8.10 24.38
N ASP A 694 -5.84 -7.25 25.10
CA ASP A 694 -6.02 -5.86 24.68
C ASP A 694 -4.77 -5.04 25.04
N LEU A 695 -4.08 -4.61 24.01
CA LEU A 695 -2.83 -3.84 24.11
C LEU A 695 -3.04 -2.41 24.64
N VAL A 696 -4.30 -1.93 24.67
CA VAL A 696 -4.64 -0.60 25.17
C VAL A 696 -4.93 -0.66 26.67
N SER A 697 -5.84 -1.53 27.11
CA SER A 697 -6.26 -1.64 28.50
C SER A 697 -5.45 -2.64 29.33
N GLY A 698 -4.74 -3.57 28.68
CA GLY A 698 -4.05 -4.69 29.31
C GLY A 698 -4.96 -5.85 29.72
N ALA A 699 -6.24 -5.80 29.41
CA ALA A 699 -7.20 -6.87 29.72
C ALA A 699 -7.01 -8.09 28.80
N THR A 700 -7.44 -9.25 29.29
CA THR A 700 -7.38 -10.52 28.51
C THR A 700 -8.73 -11.19 28.57
N TRP A 701 -9.20 -11.69 27.42
CA TRP A 701 -10.45 -12.43 27.31
C TRP A 701 -10.25 -13.71 26.48
N THR A 702 -11.20 -14.64 26.65
CA THR A 702 -11.33 -15.78 25.76
C THR A 702 -12.47 -15.48 24.77
N TRP A 703 -12.13 -15.47 23.48
CA TRP A 703 -13.04 -15.16 22.38
C TRP A 703 -13.31 -16.40 21.51
N ALA A 704 -14.35 -16.30 20.70
CA ALA A 704 -14.72 -17.24 19.65
C ALA A 704 -15.07 -16.47 18.36
N ALA A 705 -15.86 -17.07 17.46
CA ALA A 705 -16.32 -16.36 16.26
C ALA A 705 -17.25 -15.18 16.59
N ASP A 706 -18.10 -15.31 17.62
CA ASP A 706 -19.08 -14.29 18.03
C ASP A 706 -18.76 -13.82 19.45
N ASN A 707 -18.60 -12.51 19.65
CA ASN A 707 -18.17 -11.97 20.94
C ASN A 707 -18.91 -10.68 21.29
N PHE A 708 -19.33 -10.57 22.55
CA PHE A 708 -19.85 -9.33 23.08
C PHE A 708 -18.75 -8.33 23.34
N VAL A 709 -18.95 -7.08 22.93
CA VAL A 709 -18.08 -5.95 23.19
C VAL A 709 -18.87 -4.78 23.78
N ARG A 710 -18.20 -4.02 24.66
CA ARG A 710 -18.68 -2.74 25.19
C ARG A 710 -17.56 -1.72 25.10
N LEU A 711 -17.75 -0.69 24.30
CA LEU A 711 -16.81 0.38 24.08
C LEU A 711 -17.39 1.72 24.54
N ASP A 712 -16.69 2.37 25.44
CA ASP A 712 -17.09 3.61 26.08
C ASP A 712 -16.26 4.77 25.53
N ALA A 713 -16.91 5.65 24.76
CA ALA A 713 -16.25 6.82 24.16
C ALA A 713 -15.57 7.75 25.19
N PHE A 714 -16.07 7.78 26.42
CA PHE A 714 -15.56 8.68 27.47
C PHE A 714 -14.36 8.09 28.23
N THR A 715 -14.09 6.80 28.09
CA THR A 715 -12.95 6.13 28.72
C THR A 715 -12.00 5.57 27.68
N GLU A 716 -12.38 4.48 26.99
CA GLU A 716 -11.60 3.87 25.93
C GLU A 716 -12.50 3.42 24.77
N PRO A 717 -12.45 4.13 23.62
CA PRO A 717 -13.31 3.86 22.49
C PRO A 717 -12.77 2.74 21.56
N VAL A 718 -11.56 2.23 21.77
CA VAL A 718 -10.91 1.29 20.87
C VAL A 718 -10.24 0.16 21.63
N HIS A 719 -10.50 -1.08 21.24
CA HIS A 719 -9.67 -2.23 21.59
C HIS A 719 -8.70 -2.56 20.45
N ILE A 720 -7.45 -2.85 20.79
CA ILE A 720 -6.44 -3.41 19.90
C ILE A 720 -6.02 -4.76 20.49
N LEU A 721 -6.61 -5.81 19.98
CA LEU A 721 -6.55 -7.14 20.55
C LEU A 721 -5.48 -7.98 19.86
N HIS A 722 -4.43 -8.37 20.56
CA HIS A 722 -3.47 -9.37 20.08
C HIS A 722 -4.03 -10.77 20.31
N VAL A 723 -4.13 -11.56 19.23
CA VAL A 723 -4.61 -12.95 19.27
C VAL A 723 -3.48 -13.86 19.70
N THR A 724 -3.70 -14.64 20.77
CA THR A 724 -2.77 -15.67 21.20
C THR A 724 -3.44 -17.04 21.03
N PRO A 725 -2.87 -17.97 20.25
CA PRO A 725 -3.43 -19.31 20.12
C PRO A 725 -3.53 -19.97 21.49
N HIS A 726 -4.63 -20.70 21.73
CA HIS A 726 -4.68 -21.60 22.89
C HIS A 726 -3.56 -22.62 22.75
N THR A 727 -2.54 -22.57 23.58
CA THR A 727 -1.70 -23.72 23.82
C THR A 727 -2.56 -24.74 24.56
N SER A 728 -3.23 -25.64 23.84
CA SER A 728 -3.74 -26.86 24.45
C SER A 728 -2.54 -27.52 25.14
N ALA A 729 -2.60 -27.61 26.47
CA ALA A 729 -1.61 -28.45 27.20
C ALA A 729 -1.62 -29.86 26.56
N PRO A 730 -0.45 -30.44 26.27
CA PRO A 730 -0.42 -31.79 25.73
C PRO A 730 -1.14 -32.71 26.73
N ALA A 731 -2.20 -33.37 26.24
CA ALA A 731 -2.95 -34.36 26.98
C ALA A 731 -2.11 -35.58 27.37
#